data_2a69afffb0bb39024d43b4299862249d
#
_entry.id   2a69afffb0bb39024d43b4299862249d
#
_cell.length_a   1.000
_cell.length_b   1.000
_cell.length_c   1.000
_cell.angle_alpha   90.00
_cell.angle_beta   90.00
_cell.angle_gamma   90.00
#
_symmetry.space_group_name_H-M   'P 1'
#
loop_
_entity.id
_entity.type
_entity.pdbx_description
1 polymer ?
#
loop_
_entity_poly.entity_id
_entity_poly.type
_entity_poly.pdbx_seq_one_letter_code
_entity_poly.pdbx_strand_id
1 'polypeptide(L)'
;VITSNTTDLDIPGWTLAYEDEAVRVWEQLSSPDHDQSYLPRAYTVVSGAFDTESLTTPDVYTVAEIAQDTGREQLINANVQAPSWLIISQTHLPGWRAFIRPAGTGEDAEQAAEVQRVQGNFQGVYLPEAGDWTVRINYNPISFQLGLFASFISGILLVFMIGVYLWRLYIVRENQRGGVQVVARNSLAPIILSLFNRGIDFGFAFIMLRILGPEEAGIYTYAAFIFGWFDIFTNFGLNVFLTREVSHNRSQAWRLLYNTSVLRILLMVIGVFLLAGFLSVRQGTGETPLAAEAVLAIGLLYIGLLPNSLSTGLSALFYAFEQAEIPAAITTLATICKATFGVAALALGYGVVGLAAVSIITNFITLGVMAWQARSLTPSSNPPPTGGEATGTRRWKPEWGLIRKMVLESWPLMLNHFLATIFFQSDVVIIQAIHGDRMVGQYGVAYKWVAALNVIPAFFTMALLPVMSRQAREDQEALRRTYILAIKLLVSIALPLSVVFTALAYPLTFILGGAEYLPDGAIATQFMIWSIPVGWMNSLTQYVLIALNLQRRITWAFIAAVSFNIVGNLLFIPEYGYRAAAIFTILSEAVLLVPFGLLLTGAIGRLPWIGMLWKPLAATAVTIAILIIGWPVQPALAFVAGVVAYVVLVLVLRPLDTAEMERLAPLLPERVRRLLKVSLPPDPLPTAQG
;
A
#
# COMPACT_ATOMS: atom_id res chain seq x y z
N VAL A 1 -43.96 7.28 16.56
CA VAL A 1 -43.22 7.37 17.82
C VAL A 1 -43.11 6.00 18.44
N ILE A 2 -41.95 5.71 19.02
CA ILE A 2 -41.70 4.43 19.73
C ILE A 2 -41.60 4.77 21.23
N THR A 3 -42.41 4.13 22.06
CA THR A 3 -42.38 4.26 23.51
C THR A 3 -42.10 2.90 24.16
N SER A 4 -41.73 2.91 25.45
CA SER A 4 -41.68 1.67 26.22
C SER A 4 -43.10 1.10 26.41
N ASN A 5 -43.21 -0.19 26.61
CA ASN A 5 -44.51 -0.87 26.80
C ASN A 5 -45.30 -0.32 28.02
N THR A 6 -44.63 0.37 28.93
CA THR A 6 -45.25 0.99 30.13
C THR A 6 -45.72 2.43 29.91
N THR A 7 -45.46 3.03 28.74
CA THR A 7 -45.76 4.45 28.48
C THR A 7 -46.91 4.54 27.48
N ASP A 8 -48.05 5.01 27.94
CA ASP A 8 -49.18 5.36 27.07
C ASP A 8 -48.99 6.77 26.50
N LEU A 9 -49.19 6.91 25.19
CA LEU A 9 -49.13 8.20 24.51
C LEU A 9 -50.55 8.75 24.40
N ASP A 10 -50.96 9.52 25.43
CA ASP A 10 -52.28 10.18 25.42
C ASP A 10 -52.21 11.52 24.66
N ILE A 11 -51.99 11.40 23.36
CA ILE A 11 -51.96 12.55 22.45
C ILE A 11 -53.05 12.35 21.39
N PRO A 12 -53.99 13.33 21.26
CA PRO A 12 -55.04 13.26 20.23
C PRO A 12 -54.46 13.07 18.83
N GLY A 13 -55.04 12.14 18.10
CA GLY A 13 -54.62 11.87 16.71
C GLY A 13 -53.53 10.81 16.54
N TRP A 14 -53.05 10.19 17.60
CA TRP A 14 -52.15 9.05 17.54
C TRP A 14 -52.87 7.75 17.89
N THR A 15 -52.57 6.71 17.13
CA THR A 15 -53.09 5.36 17.38
C THR A 15 -51.95 4.39 17.56
N LEU A 16 -52.15 3.37 18.37
CA LEU A 16 -51.22 2.29 18.55
C LEU A 16 -51.20 1.42 17.30
N ALA A 17 -50.07 1.41 16.58
CA ALA A 17 -49.86 0.66 15.38
C ALA A 17 -49.26 -0.72 15.64
N TYR A 18 -48.46 -0.86 16.68
CA TYR A 18 -47.80 -2.10 17.05
C TYR A 18 -47.47 -2.11 18.56
N GLU A 19 -47.61 -3.25 19.20
CA GLU A 19 -47.25 -3.49 20.59
C GLU A 19 -46.64 -4.89 20.75
N ASP A 20 -45.57 -4.95 21.54
CA ASP A 20 -44.97 -6.20 22.00
C ASP A 20 -44.58 -6.09 23.49
N GLU A 21 -43.86 -7.07 24.03
CA GLU A 21 -43.45 -7.09 25.44
C GLU A 21 -42.46 -5.97 25.81
N ALA A 22 -41.82 -5.32 24.87
CA ALA A 22 -40.77 -4.33 25.10
C ALA A 22 -41.14 -2.91 24.65
N VAL A 23 -41.88 -2.77 23.53
CA VAL A 23 -42.14 -1.48 22.89
C VAL A 23 -43.56 -1.33 22.36
N ARG A 24 -44.02 -0.11 22.31
CA ARG A 24 -45.23 0.33 21.60
C ARG A 24 -44.84 1.28 20.49
N VAL A 25 -45.37 1.03 19.30
CA VAL A 25 -45.20 1.90 18.13
C VAL A 25 -46.52 2.62 17.85
N TRP A 26 -46.49 3.91 17.94
CA TRP A 26 -47.63 4.77 17.70
C TRP A 26 -47.56 5.38 16.31
N GLU A 27 -48.65 5.30 15.58
CA GLU A 27 -48.82 5.91 14.28
C GLU A 27 -49.79 7.08 14.37
N GLN A 28 -49.47 8.18 13.73
CA GLN A 28 -50.36 9.34 13.72
C GLN A 28 -51.38 9.17 12.59
N LEU A 29 -52.64 9.26 12.92
CA LEU A 29 -53.73 9.30 11.94
C LEU A 29 -53.66 10.64 11.21
N SER A 30 -53.56 10.63 9.86
CA SER A 30 -53.77 11.81 9.06
C SER A 30 -55.22 12.27 9.20
N SER A 31 -55.41 13.33 9.98
CA SER A 31 -56.73 13.98 10.10
C SER A 31 -56.93 14.88 8.91
N PRO A 32 -58.07 14.83 8.19
CA PRO A 32 -58.35 15.75 7.09
C PRO A 32 -58.47 17.22 7.48
N ASP A 33 -58.60 17.51 8.78
CA ASP A 33 -58.86 18.87 9.31
C ASP A 33 -57.68 19.52 10.01
N HIS A 34 -56.52 18.85 10.11
CA HIS A 34 -55.31 19.46 10.68
C HIS A 34 -54.32 19.69 9.54
N ASP A 35 -54.33 20.92 9.04
CA ASP A 35 -53.32 21.51 8.14
C ASP A 35 -51.98 21.76 8.90
N GLN A 36 -51.57 20.80 9.74
CA GLN A 36 -50.24 20.77 10.29
C GLN A 36 -49.38 20.03 9.34
N SER A 37 -48.80 20.78 8.43
CA SER A 37 -47.78 20.32 7.50
C SER A 37 -46.60 19.74 8.29
N TYR A 38 -46.46 18.41 8.26
CA TYR A 38 -45.23 17.79 8.77
C TYR A 38 -44.07 18.32 7.98
N LEU A 39 -42.99 18.70 8.66
CA LEU A 39 -41.76 19.01 8.00
C LEU A 39 -41.31 17.78 7.15
N PRO A 40 -41.01 17.95 5.88
CA PRO A 40 -40.52 16.86 5.06
C PRO A 40 -39.19 16.32 5.61
N ARG A 41 -38.82 15.12 5.17
CA ARG A 41 -37.55 14.50 5.59
C ARG A 41 -36.31 15.31 5.17
N ALA A 42 -36.43 16.08 4.08
CA ALA A 42 -35.42 17.00 3.63
C ALA A 42 -36.07 18.29 3.07
N TYR A 43 -35.57 19.45 3.47
CA TYR A 43 -36.09 20.74 3.03
C TYR A 43 -35.02 21.83 3.12
N THR A 44 -35.19 22.90 2.37
CA THR A 44 -34.28 24.05 2.37
C THR A 44 -34.93 25.27 2.97
N VAL A 45 -34.14 26.07 3.70
CA VAL A 45 -34.55 27.34 4.30
C VAL A 45 -33.50 28.41 3.96
N VAL A 46 -33.95 29.60 3.57
CA VAL A 46 -33.05 30.71 3.24
C VAL A 46 -32.23 31.09 4.49
N SER A 47 -30.93 31.22 4.30
CA SER A 47 -29.98 31.44 5.40
C SER A 47 -30.28 32.69 6.24
N GLY A 48 -30.75 33.78 5.64
CA GLY A 48 -31.08 35.02 6.36
C GLY A 48 -32.34 34.95 7.21
N ALA A 49 -33.18 33.93 7.05
CA ALA A 49 -34.41 33.70 7.80
C ALA A 49 -34.33 32.52 8.76
N PHE A 50 -33.17 31.90 8.92
CA PHE A 50 -33.01 30.67 9.68
C PHE A 50 -31.97 30.84 10.82
N ASP A 51 -32.43 30.60 12.03
CA ASP A 51 -31.55 30.49 13.19
C ASP A 51 -31.29 29.01 13.48
N THR A 52 -30.05 28.60 13.38
CA THR A 52 -29.60 27.21 13.56
C THR A 52 -29.82 26.68 14.97
N GLU A 53 -29.86 27.53 15.96
CA GLU A 53 -30.09 27.18 17.37
C GLU A 53 -31.60 27.16 17.74
N SER A 54 -32.46 27.75 16.92
CA SER A 54 -33.89 27.78 17.17
C SER A 54 -34.52 26.40 17.08
N LEU A 55 -35.38 26.09 18.03
CA LEU A 55 -36.18 24.85 18.02
C LEU A 55 -37.52 25.03 17.29
N THR A 56 -37.82 26.25 16.81
CA THR A 56 -39.05 26.52 16.07
C THR A 56 -38.97 26.05 14.63
N THR A 57 -40.08 25.53 14.12
CA THR A 57 -40.20 25.17 12.71
C THR A 57 -40.18 26.43 11.86
N PRO A 58 -39.46 26.44 10.71
CA PRO A 58 -39.46 27.62 9.84
C PRO A 58 -40.82 27.77 9.15
N ASP A 59 -41.32 29.03 9.11
CA ASP A 59 -42.58 29.35 8.44
C ASP A 59 -42.58 29.17 6.96
N VAL A 60 -41.38 29.31 6.33
CA VAL A 60 -41.17 29.19 4.87
C VAL A 60 -40.05 28.24 4.60
N TYR A 61 -40.34 27.17 3.88
CA TYR A 61 -39.35 26.17 3.43
C TYR A 61 -39.68 25.64 2.04
N THR A 62 -38.67 25.11 1.33
CA THR A 62 -38.83 24.41 0.07
C THR A 62 -38.47 22.93 0.26
N VAL A 63 -39.32 22.02 -0.21
CA VAL A 63 -39.08 20.56 -0.11
C VAL A 63 -37.89 20.19 -0.99
N ALA A 64 -36.96 19.41 -0.45
CA ALA A 64 -35.87 18.80 -1.20
C ALA A 64 -36.18 17.32 -1.44
N GLU A 65 -35.83 16.83 -2.62
CA GLU A 65 -36.09 15.47 -3.05
C GLU A 65 -34.95 14.52 -2.62
N ILE A 66 -35.29 13.48 -1.87
CA ILE A 66 -34.34 12.40 -1.58
C ILE A 66 -34.36 11.42 -2.77
N ALA A 67 -33.39 11.56 -3.67
CA ALA A 67 -33.29 10.73 -4.86
C ALA A 67 -32.82 9.30 -4.54
N GLN A 68 -32.02 9.13 -3.50
CA GLN A 68 -31.55 7.82 -3.02
C GLN A 68 -31.36 7.83 -1.51
N ASP A 69 -31.75 6.75 -0.84
CA ASP A 69 -31.53 6.53 0.60
C ASP A 69 -31.19 5.07 0.85
N THR A 70 -29.95 4.81 1.24
CA THR A 70 -29.47 3.47 1.62
C THR A 70 -29.36 3.29 3.13
N GLY A 71 -29.84 4.29 3.91
CA GLY A 71 -29.65 4.36 5.37
C GLY A 71 -28.24 4.77 5.81
N ARG A 72 -27.24 4.57 4.97
CA ARG A 72 -25.84 4.95 5.18
C ARG A 72 -25.41 6.12 4.31
N GLU A 73 -26.00 6.24 3.15
CA GLU A 73 -25.76 7.27 2.16
C GLU A 73 -27.09 7.78 1.62
N GLN A 74 -27.22 9.09 1.56
CA GLN A 74 -28.39 9.76 1.00
C GLN A 74 -27.95 10.73 -0.09
N LEU A 75 -28.66 10.69 -1.22
CA LEU A 75 -28.51 11.64 -2.32
C LEU A 75 -29.75 12.51 -2.36
N ILE A 76 -29.57 13.82 -2.18
CA ILE A 76 -30.65 14.79 -2.02
C ILE A 76 -30.50 15.87 -3.11
N ASN A 77 -31.57 16.08 -3.89
CA ASN A 77 -31.63 17.17 -4.85
C ASN A 77 -32.36 18.36 -4.23
N ALA A 78 -31.76 19.52 -4.28
CA ALA A 78 -32.30 20.73 -3.71
C ALA A 78 -32.21 21.89 -4.71
N ASN A 79 -33.32 22.60 -4.93
CA ASN A 79 -33.35 23.84 -5.68
C ASN A 79 -33.41 25.00 -4.70
N VAL A 80 -32.46 25.95 -4.79
CA VAL A 80 -32.39 27.10 -3.89
C VAL A 80 -32.26 28.40 -4.69
N GLN A 81 -33.02 29.42 -4.29
CA GLN A 81 -33.05 30.74 -4.97
C GLN A 81 -32.07 31.73 -4.33
N ALA A 82 -31.53 31.43 -3.18
CA ALA A 82 -30.54 32.20 -2.42
C ALA A 82 -29.72 31.28 -1.56
N PRO A 83 -28.60 31.72 -0.96
CA PRO A 83 -27.86 30.96 0.01
C PRO A 83 -28.78 30.39 1.08
N SER A 84 -28.78 29.06 1.28
CA SER A 84 -29.79 28.36 2.06
C SER A 84 -29.19 27.22 2.90
N TRP A 85 -29.90 26.82 3.93
CA TRP A 85 -29.62 25.60 4.67
C TRP A 85 -30.48 24.46 4.14
N LEU A 86 -29.86 23.36 3.75
CA LEU A 86 -30.55 22.09 3.56
C LEU A 86 -30.65 21.41 4.93
N ILE A 87 -31.86 21.18 5.40
CA ILE A 87 -32.13 20.54 6.68
C ILE A 87 -32.67 19.14 6.41
N ILE A 88 -32.10 18.17 7.10
CA ILE A 88 -32.51 16.77 7.05
C ILE A 88 -33.04 16.40 8.41
N SER A 89 -34.30 15.99 8.45
CA SER A 89 -35.01 15.58 9.67
C SER A 89 -34.53 14.22 10.18
N GLN A 90 -33.22 14.13 10.39
CA GLN A 90 -32.52 12.95 10.90
C GLN A 90 -31.57 13.37 12.03
N THR A 91 -31.46 12.52 13.05
CA THR A 91 -30.61 12.78 14.21
C THR A 91 -29.15 13.04 13.78
N HIS A 92 -28.63 14.18 14.23
CA HIS A 92 -27.22 14.49 14.05
C HIS A 92 -26.37 13.62 14.97
N LEU A 93 -25.54 12.77 14.39
CA LEU A 93 -24.53 11.96 15.06
C LEU A 93 -23.14 12.30 14.51
N PRO A 94 -22.09 12.28 15.35
CA PRO A 94 -20.73 12.47 14.87
C PRO A 94 -20.37 11.39 13.83
N GLY A 95 -19.84 11.81 12.67
CA GLY A 95 -19.44 10.91 11.61
C GLY A 95 -20.22 11.06 10.30
N TRP A 96 -21.22 11.93 10.25
CA TRP A 96 -21.83 12.32 9.00
C TRP A 96 -20.93 13.29 8.24
N ARG A 97 -20.81 13.08 6.91
CA ARG A 97 -20.08 13.93 5.97
C ARG A 97 -21.01 14.30 4.83
N ALA A 98 -20.94 15.55 4.38
CA ALA A 98 -21.69 16.04 3.24
C ALA A 98 -20.76 16.45 2.12
N PHE A 99 -21.22 16.24 0.89
CA PHE A 99 -20.58 16.69 -0.34
C PHE A 99 -21.64 17.37 -1.19
N ILE A 100 -21.35 18.59 -1.67
CA ILE A 100 -22.28 19.39 -2.45
C ILE A 100 -21.73 19.58 -3.86
N ARG A 101 -22.58 19.53 -4.86
CA ARG A 101 -22.24 19.81 -6.27
C ARG A 101 -23.42 20.44 -7.01
N PRO A 102 -23.18 21.25 -8.05
CA PRO A 102 -24.25 21.68 -8.95
C PRO A 102 -24.94 20.48 -9.61
N ALA A 103 -26.26 20.50 -9.70
CA ALA A 103 -27.01 19.39 -10.31
C ALA A 103 -26.59 19.17 -11.77
N GLY A 104 -26.52 17.89 -12.18
CA GLY A 104 -26.09 17.50 -13.51
C GLY A 104 -24.58 17.45 -13.73
N THR A 105 -23.77 17.81 -12.72
CA THR A 105 -22.31 17.62 -12.75
C THR A 105 -21.92 16.25 -12.20
N GLY A 106 -20.74 15.75 -12.59
CA GLY A 106 -20.19 14.50 -12.07
C GLY A 106 -19.71 14.61 -10.62
N GLU A 107 -19.35 13.47 -10.04
CA GLU A 107 -18.76 13.42 -8.68
C GLU A 107 -17.44 14.19 -8.58
N ASP A 108 -16.77 14.44 -9.70
CA ASP A 108 -15.52 15.21 -9.77
C ASP A 108 -15.70 16.68 -9.37
N ALA A 109 -16.94 17.20 -9.45
CA ALA A 109 -17.28 18.56 -9.05
C ALA A 109 -17.74 18.67 -7.59
N GLU A 110 -17.72 17.58 -6.81
CA GLU A 110 -18.12 17.59 -5.41
C GLU A 110 -17.15 18.39 -4.55
N GLN A 111 -17.72 19.25 -3.70
CA GLN A 111 -17.02 19.99 -2.67
C GLN A 111 -17.47 19.48 -1.30
N ALA A 112 -16.53 19.27 -0.39
CA ALA A 112 -16.85 18.88 0.99
C ALA A 112 -17.57 20.03 1.70
N ALA A 113 -18.67 19.71 2.35
CA ALA A 113 -19.45 20.64 3.17
C ALA A 113 -19.56 20.07 4.59
N GLU A 114 -19.61 20.97 5.58
CA GLU A 114 -19.76 20.58 6.96
C GLU A 114 -21.23 20.23 7.28
N VAL A 115 -21.44 19.10 7.96
CA VAL A 115 -22.76 18.76 8.51
C VAL A 115 -22.86 19.34 9.91
N GLN A 116 -23.66 20.38 10.05
CA GLN A 116 -23.87 21.05 11.33
C GLN A 116 -25.13 20.54 12.03
N ARG A 117 -25.15 20.65 13.34
CA ARG A 117 -26.32 20.37 14.14
C ARG A 117 -27.25 21.58 14.11
N VAL A 118 -28.49 21.39 13.67
CA VAL A 118 -29.51 22.44 13.57
C VAL A 118 -30.81 22.01 14.26
N GLN A 119 -31.66 22.96 14.63
CA GLN A 119 -32.98 22.73 15.24
C GLN A 119 -32.93 21.67 16.36
N GLY A 120 -32.01 21.84 17.28
CA GLY A 120 -31.82 20.93 18.43
C GLY A 120 -31.03 19.67 18.10
N ASN A 121 -31.41 18.87 17.09
CA ASN A 121 -30.68 17.63 16.76
C ASN A 121 -30.80 17.14 15.32
N PHE A 122 -31.20 18.00 14.40
CA PHE A 122 -31.21 17.66 12.98
C PHE A 122 -29.88 17.96 12.31
N GLN A 123 -29.74 17.48 11.09
CA GLN A 123 -28.56 17.71 10.25
C GLN A 123 -28.82 18.91 9.33
N GLY A 124 -27.90 19.84 9.27
CA GLY A 124 -27.92 20.99 8.37
C GLY A 124 -26.68 21.01 7.48
N VAL A 125 -26.85 21.25 6.20
CA VAL A 125 -25.78 21.46 5.21
C VAL A 125 -25.99 22.82 4.56
N TYR A 126 -24.97 23.68 4.56
CA TYR A 126 -25.05 25.00 3.97
C TYR A 126 -24.79 24.94 2.47
N LEU A 127 -25.72 25.53 1.69
CA LEU A 127 -25.63 25.70 0.25
C LEU A 127 -25.28 27.17 -0.05
N PRO A 128 -24.09 27.47 -0.60
CA PRO A 128 -23.55 28.83 -0.62
C PRO A 128 -24.17 29.77 -1.67
N GLU A 129 -24.74 29.20 -2.74
CA GLU A 129 -25.23 29.99 -3.89
C GLU A 129 -26.61 29.51 -4.35
N ALA A 130 -27.34 30.38 -5.04
CA ALA A 130 -28.58 30.02 -5.69
C ALA A 130 -28.33 29.01 -6.83
N GLY A 131 -29.20 28.05 -7.01
CA GLY A 131 -29.11 27.04 -8.08
C GLY A 131 -29.69 25.68 -7.69
N ASP A 132 -29.52 24.75 -8.62
CA ASP A 132 -29.87 23.35 -8.40
C ASP A 132 -28.63 22.61 -7.86
N TRP A 133 -28.78 22.00 -6.69
CA TRP A 133 -27.73 21.28 -5.98
C TRP A 133 -28.06 19.81 -5.83
N THR A 134 -27.05 18.97 -6.00
CA THR A 134 -27.07 17.58 -5.55
C THR A 134 -26.17 17.45 -4.33
N VAL A 135 -26.75 17.05 -3.21
CA VAL A 135 -26.07 16.89 -1.92
C VAL A 135 -26.00 15.42 -1.60
N ARG A 136 -24.80 14.90 -1.42
CA ARG A 136 -24.54 13.52 -0.99
C ARG A 136 -24.11 13.54 0.47
N ILE A 137 -24.83 12.81 1.32
CA ILE A 137 -24.53 12.68 2.74
C ILE A 137 -24.18 11.23 3.04
N ASN A 138 -23.07 11.01 3.75
CA ASN A 138 -22.54 9.67 4.06
C ASN A 138 -22.18 9.56 5.54
N TYR A 139 -22.59 8.46 6.20
CA TYR A 139 -22.27 8.16 7.58
C TYR A 139 -21.00 7.34 7.70
N ASN A 140 -19.92 7.92 8.24
CA ASN A 140 -18.61 7.28 8.35
C ASN A 140 -17.92 7.63 9.69
N PRO A 141 -18.39 7.08 10.83
CA PRO A 141 -17.89 7.45 12.15
C PRO A 141 -16.45 6.98 12.40
N ILE A 142 -15.61 7.87 12.88
CA ILE A 142 -14.20 7.60 13.21
C ILE A 142 -14.10 6.52 14.31
N SER A 143 -15.02 6.48 15.25
CA SER A 143 -15.05 5.48 16.33
C SER A 143 -15.15 4.04 15.79
N PHE A 144 -15.98 3.82 14.75
CA PHE A 144 -16.06 2.52 14.09
C PHE A 144 -14.75 2.14 13.40
N GLN A 145 -14.12 3.09 12.73
CA GLN A 145 -12.85 2.87 12.03
C GLN A 145 -11.73 2.55 13.02
N LEU A 146 -11.65 3.26 14.13
CA LEU A 146 -10.69 3.00 15.20
C LEU A 146 -10.93 1.62 15.85
N GLY A 147 -12.18 1.25 16.10
CA GLY A 147 -12.54 -0.07 16.61
C GLY A 147 -12.14 -1.19 15.65
N LEU A 148 -12.40 -1.01 14.36
CA LEU A 148 -12.01 -1.97 13.34
C LEU A 148 -10.48 -2.12 13.22
N PHE A 149 -9.75 -1.01 13.33
CA PHE A 149 -8.29 -1.04 13.37
C PHE A 149 -7.73 -1.74 14.61
N ALA A 150 -8.26 -1.40 15.78
CA ALA A 150 -7.84 -2.07 17.01
C ALA A 150 -8.07 -3.59 16.92
N SER A 151 -9.21 -4.00 16.36
CA SER A 151 -9.52 -5.41 16.10
C SER A 151 -8.57 -6.03 15.08
N PHE A 152 -8.26 -5.31 14.01
CA PHE A 152 -7.34 -5.78 12.96
C PHE A 152 -5.90 -5.94 13.50
N ILE A 153 -5.38 -4.94 14.22
CA ILE A 153 -4.07 -5.03 14.87
C ILE A 153 -4.03 -6.16 15.89
N SER A 154 -5.08 -6.29 16.71
CA SER A 154 -5.20 -7.39 17.68
C SER A 154 -5.20 -8.75 16.99
N GLY A 155 -5.90 -8.88 15.86
CA GLY A 155 -5.90 -10.09 15.02
C GLY A 155 -4.51 -10.41 14.47
N ILE A 156 -3.81 -9.41 13.93
CA ILE A 156 -2.43 -9.58 13.44
C ILE A 156 -1.48 -9.98 14.57
N LEU A 157 -1.57 -9.33 15.74
CA LEU A 157 -0.78 -9.68 16.92
C LEU A 157 -1.04 -11.12 17.37
N LEU A 158 -2.29 -11.56 17.38
CA LEU A 158 -2.67 -12.92 17.72
C LEU A 158 -2.06 -13.92 16.73
N VAL A 159 -2.21 -13.69 15.42
CA VAL A 159 -1.62 -14.55 14.39
C VAL A 159 -0.10 -14.58 14.51
N PHE A 160 0.53 -13.44 14.78
CA PHE A 160 1.97 -13.35 15.03
C PHE A 160 2.40 -14.15 16.26
N MET A 161 1.69 -13.99 17.38
CA MET A 161 1.95 -14.75 18.62
C MET A 161 1.79 -16.27 18.41
N ILE A 162 0.74 -16.68 17.69
CA ILE A 162 0.53 -18.08 17.30
C ILE A 162 1.69 -18.55 16.42
N GLY A 163 2.10 -17.76 15.42
CA GLY A 163 3.24 -18.07 14.57
C GLY A 163 4.55 -18.24 15.35
N VAL A 164 4.85 -17.33 16.26
CA VAL A 164 6.02 -17.43 17.16
C VAL A 164 5.91 -18.64 18.10
N TYR A 165 4.72 -18.92 18.63
CA TYR A 165 4.48 -20.09 19.49
C TYR A 165 4.68 -21.39 18.73
N LEU A 166 4.10 -21.53 17.53
CA LEU A 166 4.28 -22.71 16.67
C LEU A 166 5.75 -22.87 16.24
N TRP A 167 6.40 -21.76 15.89
CA TRP A 167 7.83 -21.77 15.56
C TRP A 167 8.69 -22.25 16.74
N ARG A 168 8.43 -21.73 17.96
CA ARG A 168 9.08 -22.23 19.19
C ARG A 168 8.81 -23.72 19.42
N LEU A 169 7.57 -24.16 19.23
CA LEU A 169 7.14 -25.52 19.50
C LEU A 169 7.76 -26.54 18.53
N TYR A 170 7.74 -26.22 17.21
CA TYR A 170 8.12 -27.16 16.17
C TYR A 170 9.58 -27.03 15.72
N ILE A 171 10.12 -25.82 15.65
CA ILE A 171 11.45 -25.58 15.09
C ILE A 171 12.53 -25.53 16.18
N VAL A 172 12.27 -24.88 17.32
CA VAL A 172 13.26 -24.74 18.40
C VAL A 172 13.41 -26.05 19.20
N ARG A 173 12.32 -26.80 19.35
CA ARG A 173 12.36 -28.09 20.12
C ARG A 173 13.03 -29.22 19.38
N GLU A 174 12.98 -29.24 18.05
CA GLU A 174 13.53 -30.32 17.22
C GLU A 174 15.03 -30.13 16.90
N ASN A 175 15.55 -28.88 16.99
CA ASN A 175 16.90 -28.50 16.59
C ASN A 175 17.84 -28.18 17.78
N GLN A 176 18.04 -29.07 18.69
CA GLN A 176 19.10 -28.90 19.71
C GLN A 176 20.54 -29.16 19.18
N ARG A 177 20.78 -29.21 17.88
CA ARG A 177 22.11 -29.46 17.29
C ARG A 177 22.54 -28.31 16.40
N GLY A 178 23.57 -27.57 16.84
CA GLY A 178 24.16 -26.35 16.37
C GLY A 178 24.39 -26.14 14.86
N GLY A 179 24.44 -24.90 14.45
CA GLY A 179 24.75 -24.40 13.09
C GLY A 179 23.52 -24.00 12.29
N VAL A 180 22.55 -24.91 12.13
CA VAL A 180 21.29 -24.64 11.38
C VAL A 180 20.39 -23.62 12.10
N GLN A 181 20.43 -23.57 13.44
CA GLN A 181 19.66 -22.60 14.25
C GLN A 181 20.08 -21.16 14.02
N VAL A 182 21.36 -20.87 13.84
CA VAL A 182 21.86 -19.51 13.60
C VAL A 182 21.41 -19.05 12.21
N VAL A 183 21.49 -19.90 11.21
CA VAL A 183 21.04 -19.60 9.84
C VAL A 183 19.52 -19.42 9.79
N ALA A 184 18.76 -20.30 10.44
CA ALA A 184 17.30 -20.21 10.50
C ALA A 184 16.84 -18.94 11.24
N ARG A 185 17.46 -18.59 12.37
CA ARG A 185 17.16 -17.37 13.12
C ARG A 185 17.47 -16.12 12.33
N ASN A 186 18.64 -16.07 11.70
CA ASN A 186 19.08 -14.89 10.95
C ASN A 186 18.33 -14.68 9.64
N SER A 187 17.70 -15.72 9.08
CA SER A 187 16.97 -15.64 7.82
C SER A 187 15.45 -15.57 8.03
N LEU A 188 14.87 -16.37 8.92
CA LEU A 188 13.41 -16.47 9.10
C LEU A 188 12.83 -15.34 9.96
N ALA A 189 13.54 -14.90 11.01
CA ALA A 189 13.03 -13.84 11.88
C ALA A 189 12.81 -12.52 11.13
N PRO A 190 13.75 -12.01 10.32
CA PRO A 190 13.51 -10.82 9.49
C PRO A 190 12.35 -10.98 8.51
N ILE A 191 12.14 -12.17 7.94
CA ILE A 191 11.03 -12.46 7.03
C ILE A 191 9.69 -12.34 7.75
N ILE A 192 9.55 -13.01 8.91
CA ILE A 192 8.32 -12.98 9.71
C ILE A 192 8.01 -11.55 10.17
N LEU A 193 9.01 -10.82 10.66
CA LEU A 193 8.86 -9.42 11.06
C LEU A 193 8.50 -8.51 9.89
N SER A 194 9.08 -8.74 8.70
CA SER A 194 8.73 -8.00 7.48
C SER A 194 7.28 -8.24 7.07
N LEU A 195 6.79 -9.48 7.15
CA LEU A 195 5.39 -9.80 6.87
C LEU A 195 4.44 -9.14 7.87
N PHE A 196 4.81 -9.17 9.15
CA PHE A 196 4.08 -8.50 10.21
C PHE A 196 4.00 -6.98 10.00
N ASN A 197 5.12 -6.33 9.66
CA ASN A 197 5.17 -4.91 9.34
C ASN A 197 4.26 -4.56 8.17
N ARG A 198 4.24 -5.37 7.11
CA ARG A 198 3.35 -5.15 5.96
C ARG A 198 1.87 -5.27 6.33
N GLY A 199 1.53 -6.18 7.25
CA GLY A 199 0.18 -6.27 7.80
C GLY A 199 -0.22 -4.99 8.54
N ILE A 200 0.66 -4.44 9.38
CA ILE A 200 0.43 -3.17 10.09
C ILE A 200 0.30 -2.01 9.10
N ASP A 201 1.20 -1.92 8.11
CA ASP A 201 1.17 -0.87 7.09
C ASP A 201 -0.13 -0.91 6.28
N PHE A 202 -0.63 -2.11 5.95
CA PHE A 202 -1.88 -2.28 5.23
C PHE A 202 -3.09 -1.86 6.09
N GLY A 203 -3.11 -2.26 7.37
CA GLY A 203 -4.15 -1.82 8.32
C GLY A 203 -4.11 -0.31 8.57
N PHE A 204 -2.94 0.28 8.65
CA PHE A 204 -2.78 1.72 8.72
C PHE A 204 -3.30 2.41 7.46
N ALA A 205 -2.98 1.88 6.27
CA ALA A 205 -3.49 2.42 5.00
C ALA A 205 -5.03 2.39 4.93
N PHE A 206 -5.65 1.32 5.45
CA PHE A 206 -7.11 1.20 5.55
C PHE A 206 -7.73 2.37 6.33
N ILE A 207 -7.17 2.72 7.50
CA ILE A 207 -7.69 3.82 8.32
C ILE A 207 -7.39 5.16 7.67
N MET A 208 -6.16 5.34 7.22
CA MET A 208 -5.71 6.57 6.60
C MET A 208 -6.61 6.94 5.41
N LEU A 209 -6.88 6.00 4.51
CA LEU A 209 -7.71 6.25 3.33
C LEU A 209 -9.15 6.63 3.72
N ARG A 210 -9.71 6.00 4.75
CA ARG A 210 -11.08 6.26 5.19
C ARG A 210 -11.25 7.57 5.94
N ILE A 211 -10.22 8.01 6.68
CA ILE A 211 -10.28 9.28 7.43
C ILE A 211 -10.01 10.46 6.50
N LEU A 212 -8.97 10.35 5.66
CA LEU A 212 -8.55 11.44 4.79
C LEU A 212 -9.46 11.64 3.57
N GLY A 213 -10.10 10.56 3.08
CA GLY A 213 -10.76 10.60 1.78
C GLY A 213 -9.76 10.66 0.60
N PRO A 214 -10.24 10.67 -0.65
CA PRO A 214 -9.37 10.55 -1.81
C PRO A 214 -8.44 11.75 -2.03
N GLU A 215 -8.85 12.97 -1.73
CA GLU A 215 -8.07 14.18 -1.97
C GLU A 215 -6.86 14.27 -1.04
N GLU A 216 -7.07 14.27 0.27
CA GLU A 216 -5.96 14.31 1.23
C GLU A 216 -5.07 13.05 1.17
N ALA A 217 -5.65 11.88 0.92
CA ALA A 217 -4.87 10.66 0.70
C ALA A 217 -4.01 10.75 -0.56
N GLY A 218 -4.48 11.47 -1.59
CA GLY A 218 -3.72 11.80 -2.79
C GLY A 218 -2.53 12.68 -2.47
N ILE A 219 -2.73 13.76 -1.71
CA ILE A 219 -1.66 14.64 -1.21
C ILE A 219 -0.59 13.83 -0.47
N TYR A 220 -1.01 12.98 0.48
CA TYR A 220 -0.07 12.16 1.24
C TYR A 220 0.68 11.16 0.35
N THR A 221 -0.01 10.52 -0.58
CA THR A 221 0.59 9.54 -1.51
C THR A 221 1.62 10.22 -2.41
N TYR A 222 1.29 11.37 -2.96
CA TYR A 222 2.21 12.17 -3.77
C TYR A 222 3.44 12.59 -2.96
N ALA A 223 3.24 13.17 -1.77
CA ALA A 223 4.33 13.58 -0.89
C ALA A 223 5.24 12.40 -0.49
N ALA A 224 4.66 11.22 -0.23
CA ALA A 224 5.42 10.01 0.09
C ALA A 224 6.26 9.50 -1.09
N PHE A 225 5.78 9.65 -2.33
CA PHE A 225 6.54 9.27 -3.53
C PHE A 225 7.72 10.24 -3.78
N ILE A 226 7.49 11.54 -3.63
CA ILE A 226 8.58 12.53 -3.70
C ILE A 226 9.62 12.26 -2.60
N PHE A 227 9.17 12.00 -1.36
CA PHE A 227 10.07 11.57 -0.28
C PHE A 227 10.91 10.35 -0.70
N GLY A 228 10.31 9.34 -1.31
CA GLY A 228 11.01 8.12 -1.77
C GLY A 228 12.12 8.42 -2.78
N TRP A 229 11.91 9.35 -3.71
CA TRP A 229 12.95 9.77 -4.68
C TRP A 229 14.14 10.41 -3.97
N PHE A 230 13.87 11.31 -3.03
CA PHE A 230 14.93 11.97 -2.26
C PHE A 230 15.60 11.04 -1.25
N ASP A 231 14.90 10.04 -0.72
CA ASP A 231 15.49 8.99 0.13
C ASP A 231 16.54 8.19 -0.64
N ILE A 232 16.24 7.76 -1.87
CA ILE A 232 17.19 7.06 -2.73
C ILE A 232 18.40 7.95 -3.04
N PHE A 233 18.18 9.23 -3.37
CA PHE A 233 19.24 10.17 -3.65
C PHE A 233 20.15 10.36 -2.41
N THR A 234 19.58 10.51 -1.23
CA THR A 234 20.33 10.73 0.03
C THR A 234 21.06 9.46 0.49
N ASN A 235 20.44 8.28 0.35
CA ASN A 235 21.05 7.01 0.69
C ASN A 235 22.11 6.56 -0.32
N PHE A 236 22.01 6.97 -1.58
CA PHE A 236 23.01 6.84 -2.65
C PHE A 236 23.62 5.45 -2.82
N GLY A 237 22.94 4.38 -2.40
CA GLY A 237 23.52 3.02 -2.39
C GLY A 237 24.58 2.78 -1.31
N LEU A 238 24.81 3.73 -0.42
CA LEU A 238 25.83 3.69 0.62
C LEU A 238 25.63 2.53 1.61
N ASN A 239 24.42 2.05 1.79
CA ASN A 239 24.13 0.90 2.67
C ASN A 239 24.85 -0.36 2.19
N VAL A 240 24.79 -0.64 0.87
CA VAL A 240 25.43 -1.80 0.27
C VAL A 240 26.95 -1.68 0.35
N PHE A 241 27.47 -0.48 0.06
CA PHE A 241 28.91 -0.16 0.20
C PHE A 241 29.37 -0.40 1.64
N LEU A 242 28.68 0.20 2.61
CA LEU A 242 29.03 0.14 4.03
C LEU A 242 29.00 -1.31 4.54
N THR A 243 27.93 -2.07 4.25
CA THR A 243 27.83 -3.47 4.65
C THR A 243 28.99 -4.29 4.08
N ARG A 244 29.31 -4.14 2.80
CA ARG A 244 30.40 -4.85 2.13
C ARG A 244 31.77 -4.52 2.73
N GLU A 245 32.13 -3.25 2.83
CA GLU A 245 33.45 -2.85 3.32
C GLU A 245 33.64 -3.20 4.81
N VAL A 246 32.61 -3.02 5.65
CA VAL A 246 32.68 -3.38 7.07
C VAL A 246 32.75 -4.91 7.28
N SER A 247 32.06 -5.68 6.46
CA SER A 247 32.14 -7.15 6.53
C SER A 247 33.57 -7.66 6.26
N HIS A 248 34.31 -6.97 5.37
CA HIS A 248 35.72 -7.29 5.11
C HIS A 248 36.65 -6.82 6.24
N ASN A 249 36.37 -5.67 6.85
CA ASN A 249 37.20 -5.11 7.93
C ASN A 249 36.35 -4.40 9.00
N ARG A 250 35.95 -5.16 10.01
CA ARG A 250 35.12 -4.68 11.13
C ARG A 250 35.78 -3.55 11.94
N SER A 251 37.12 -3.47 11.96
CA SER A 251 37.85 -2.42 12.71
C SER A 251 37.61 -1.01 12.16
N GLN A 252 37.25 -0.89 10.87
CA GLN A 252 36.99 0.40 10.22
C GLN A 252 35.50 0.81 10.26
N ALA A 253 34.64 0.04 10.92
CA ALA A 253 33.19 0.24 10.92
C ALA A 253 32.77 1.68 11.25
N TRP A 254 33.25 2.22 12.36
CA TRP A 254 32.91 3.58 12.80
C TRP A 254 33.49 4.68 11.92
N ARG A 255 34.69 4.46 11.36
CA ARG A 255 35.32 5.39 10.40
C ARG A 255 34.51 5.47 9.12
N LEU A 256 34.09 4.31 8.59
CA LEU A 256 33.24 4.21 7.39
C LEU A 256 31.85 4.81 7.65
N LEU A 257 31.24 4.50 8.80
CA LEU A 257 29.95 5.08 9.18
C LEU A 257 30.02 6.60 9.26
N TYR A 258 31.06 7.17 9.89
CA TYR A 258 31.23 8.62 9.98
C TYR A 258 31.30 9.28 8.58
N ASN A 259 32.13 8.75 7.68
CA ASN A 259 32.29 9.31 6.34
C ASN A 259 31.06 9.13 5.48
N THR A 260 30.33 7.99 5.60
CA THR A 260 29.04 7.81 4.92
C THR A 260 27.97 8.75 5.48
N SER A 261 27.95 9.00 6.79
CA SER A 261 27.01 9.96 7.41
C SER A 261 27.28 11.39 6.94
N VAL A 262 28.55 11.80 6.86
CA VAL A 262 28.94 13.11 6.29
C VAL A 262 28.44 13.23 4.84
N LEU A 263 28.67 12.21 4.02
CA LEU A 263 28.20 12.20 2.63
C LEU A 263 26.66 12.30 2.54
N ARG A 264 25.92 11.58 3.39
CA ARG A 264 24.45 11.64 3.44
C ARG A 264 23.95 13.06 3.79
N ILE A 265 24.56 13.70 4.78
CA ILE A 265 24.22 15.08 5.14
C ILE A 265 24.52 16.04 3.97
N LEU A 266 25.65 15.86 3.29
CA LEU A 266 26.00 16.66 2.11
C LEU A 266 24.98 16.48 0.98
N LEU A 267 24.62 15.23 0.67
CA LEU A 267 23.60 14.90 -0.35
C LEU A 267 22.24 15.47 0.06
N MET A 268 21.89 15.42 1.34
CA MET A 268 20.66 16.03 1.83
C MET A 268 20.66 17.55 1.63
N VAL A 269 21.77 18.24 1.92
CA VAL A 269 21.87 19.69 1.68
C VAL A 269 21.71 20.01 0.18
N ILE A 270 22.37 19.25 -0.69
CA ILE A 270 22.20 19.39 -2.15
C ILE A 270 20.73 19.11 -2.54
N GLY A 271 20.14 18.10 -1.94
CA GLY A 271 18.74 17.72 -2.18
C GLY A 271 17.73 18.80 -1.80
N VAL A 272 18.01 19.67 -0.82
CA VAL A 272 17.14 20.84 -0.51
C VAL A 272 17.00 21.74 -1.74
N PHE A 273 18.13 22.06 -2.40
CA PHE A 273 18.11 22.92 -3.60
C PHE A 273 17.40 22.23 -4.78
N LEU A 274 17.62 20.92 -4.94
CA LEU A 274 16.92 20.12 -5.96
C LEU A 274 15.42 20.06 -5.68
N LEU A 275 15.02 19.88 -4.42
CA LEU A 275 13.60 19.87 -4.02
C LEU A 275 12.96 21.24 -4.25
N ALA A 276 13.63 22.31 -3.83
CA ALA A 276 13.14 23.68 -4.06
C ALA A 276 12.98 23.98 -5.56
N GLY A 277 13.96 23.57 -6.37
CA GLY A 277 13.88 23.68 -7.83
C GLY A 277 12.71 22.87 -8.42
N PHE A 278 12.53 21.61 -7.98
CA PHE A 278 11.42 20.76 -8.39
C PHE A 278 10.08 21.38 -8.04
N LEU A 279 9.88 21.86 -6.81
CA LEU A 279 8.65 22.48 -6.35
C LEU A 279 8.37 23.78 -7.13
N SER A 280 9.40 24.60 -7.40
CA SER A 280 9.26 25.84 -8.18
C SER A 280 8.81 25.55 -9.61
N VAL A 281 9.44 24.58 -10.28
CA VAL A 281 9.05 24.15 -11.63
C VAL A 281 7.62 23.61 -11.61
N ARG A 282 7.30 22.76 -10.63
CA ARG A 282 5.98 22.13 -10.53
C ARG A 282 4.84 23.15 -10.31
N GLN A 283 5.09 24.19 -9.51
CA GLN A 283 4.11 25.28 -9.34
C GLN A 283 3.91 26.13 -10.59
N GLY A 284 4.94 26.21 -11.46
CA GLY A 284 4.89 27.03 -12.67
C GLY A 284 4.39 26.33 -13.94
N THR A 285 4.42 24.98 -13.97
CA THR A 285 4.18 24.20 -15.21
C THR A 285 2.97 23.27 -15.17
N GLY A 286 2.42 22.98 -13.99
CA GLY A 286 1.26 22.08 -13.87
C GLY A 286 -0.06 22.77 -14.12
N GLU A 287 -1.02 22.06 -14.69
CA GLU A 287 -2.41 22.55 -14.85
C GLU A 287 -3.09 22.72 -13.49
N THR A 288 -2.76 21.85 -12.53
CA THR A 288 -3.25 21.91 -11.15
C THR A 288 -2.12 22.37 -10.22
N PRO A 289 -2.27 23.49 -9.48
CA PRO A 289 -1.26 23.95 -8.52
C PRO A 289 -1.16 22.96 -7.36
N LEU A 290 0.04 22.88 -6.76
CA LEU A 290 0.21 22.11 -5.53
C LEU A 290 -0.51 22.81 -4.36
N ALA A 291 -1.34 22.07 -3.65
CA ALA A 291 -1.93 22.55 -2.40
C ALA A 291 -0.84 22.96 -1.39
N ALA A 292 -1.09 23.97 -0.58
CA ALA A 292 -0.13 24.43 0.44
C ALA A 292 0.23 23.28 1.43
N GLU A 293 -0.75 22.44 1.74
CA GLU A 293 -0.60 21.25 2.58
C GLU A 293 0.34 20.21 1.94
N ALA A 294 0.28 20.03 0.61
CA ALA A 294 1.19 19.15 -0.12
C ALA A 294 2.65 19.62 0.01
N VAL A 295 2.88 20.91 -0.20
CA VAL A 295 4.21 21.51 -0.08
C VAL A 295 4.74 21.37 1.36
N LEU A 296 3.89 21.64 2.36
CA LEU A 296 4.25 21.50 3.77
C LEU A 296 4.54 20.04 4.13
N ALA A 297 3.70 19.09 3.69
CA ALA A 297 3.90 17.67 3.93
C ALA A 297 5.21 17.17 3.30
N ILE A 298 5.51 17.55 2.05
CA ILE A 298 6.78 17.24 1.38
C ILE A 298 7.96 17.78 2.19
N GLY A 299 7.88 19.04 2.63
CA GLY A 299 8.92 19.69 3.45
C GLY A 299 9.16 18.96 4.77
N LEU A 300 8.09 18.59 5.49
CA LEU A 300 8.19 17.85 6.75
C LEU A 300 8.77 16.45 6.53
N LEU A 301 8.30 15.70 5.53
CA LEU A 301 8.85 14.39 5.18
C LEU A 301 10.33 14.51 4.83
N TYR A 302 10.71 15.55 4.10
CA TYR A 302 12.12 15.82 3.76
C TYR A 302 12.99 16.06 5.00
N ILE A 303 12.51 16.80 6.00
CA ILE A 303 13.20 16.97 7.29
C ILE A 303 13.38 15.60 7.98
N GLY A 304 12.36 14.74 7.95
CA GLY A 304 12.41 13.38 8.47
C GLY A 304 13.41 12.46 7.76
N LEU A 305 13.91 12.87 6.58
CA LEU A 305 14.88 12.11 5.82
C LEU A 305 16.24 12.02 6.52
N LEU A 306 16.65 13.05 7.27
CA LEU A 306 17.92 13.06 7.99
C LEU A 306 18.01 11.92 9.02
N PRO A 307 17.12 11.81 10.01
CA PRO A 307 17.18 10.72 10.97
C PRO A 307 16.95 9.35 10.30
N ASN A 308 16.10 9.26 9.25
CA ASN A 308 15.90 8.04 8.49
C ASN A 308 17.19 7.55 7.82
N SER A 309 17.88 8.45 7.11
CA SER A 309 19.11 8.11 6.39
C SER A 309 20.26 7.70 7.33
N LEU A 310 20.37 8.35 8.49
CA LEU A 310 21.35 7.95 9.51
C LEU A 310 21.01 6.60 10.14
N SER A 311 19.74 6.32 10.40
CA SER A 311 19.27 5.02 10.90
C SER A 311 19.59 3.88 9.94
N THR A 312 19.39 4.10 8.63
CA THR A 312 19.71 3.10 7.60
C THR A 312 21.22 2.84 7.51
N GLY A 313 22.06 3.85 7.77
CA GLY A 313 23.49 3.68 7.91
C GLY A 313 23.88 2.79 9.09
N LEU A 314 23.25 3.00 10.25
CA LEU A 314 23.44 2.13 11.42
C LEU A 314 22.94 0.70 11.15
N SER A 315 21.79 0.55 10.48
CA SER A 315 21.28 -0.77 10.07
C SER A 315 22.30 -1.53 9.21
N ALA A 316 22.99 -0.84 8.29
CA ALA A 316 24.03 -1.46 7.46
C ALA A 316 25.21 -2.01 8.29
N LEU A 317 25.55 -1.38 9.42
CA LEU A 317 26.54 -1.93 10.36
C LEU A 317 26.04 -3.23 10.98
N PHE A 318 24.80 -3.27 11.50
CA PHE A 318 24.26 -4.51 12.08
C PHE A 318 24.25 -5.66 11.08
N TYR A 319 23.91 -5.40 9.81
CA TYR A 319 24.00 -6.41 8.75
C TYR A 319 25.43 -6.89 8.54
N ALA A 320 26.43 -5.99 8.57
CA ALA A 320 27.83 -6.34 8.42
C ALA A 320 28.38 -7.14 9.64
N PHE A 321 27.79 -6.96 10.81
CA PHE A 321 28.09 -7.74 12.01
C PHE A 321 27.25 -9.03 12.14
N GLU A 322 26.44 -9.36 11.12
CA GLU A 322 25.56 -10.55 11.09
C GLU A 322 24.48 -10.56 12.18
N GLN A 323 24.02 -9.36 12.57
CA GLN A 323 22.96 -9.15 13.56
C GLN A 323 21.70 -8.58 12.91
N ALA A 324 21.18 -9.22 11.87
CA ALA A 324 20.05 -8.75 11.08
C ALA A 324 18.74 -8.66 11.88
N GLU A 325 18.63 -9.41 12.98
CA GLU A 325 17.46 -9.40 13.86
C GLU A 325 17.25 -8.05 14.56
N ILE A 326 18.32 -7.29 14.86
CA ILE A 326 18.24 -6.01 15.55
C ILE A 326 17.58 -4.95 14.67
N PRO A 327 18.06 -4.67 13.44
CA PRO A 327 17.36 -3.76 12.53
C PRO A 327 15.91 -4.18 12.25
N ALA A 328 15.64 -5.47 12.08
CA ALA A 328 14.30 -5.98 11.84
C ALA A 328 13.35 -5.68 13.02
N ALA A 329 13.80 -5.93 14.26
CA ALA A 329 13.01 -5.63 15.46
C ALA A 329 12.75 -4.11 15.63
N ILE A 330 13.78 -3.28 15.40
CA ILE A 330 13.64 -1.81 15.51
C ILE A 330 12.74 -1.26 14.40
N THR A 331 12.81 -1.79 13.18
CA THR A 331 11.89 -1.45 12.09
C THR A 331 10.46 -1.81 12.45
N THR A 332 10.24 -2.95 13.11
CA THR A 332 8.90 -3.34 13.59
C THR A 332 8.39 -2.36 14.64
N LEU A 333 9.23 -1.97 15.61
CA LEU A 333 8.87 -0.92 16.58
C LEU A 333 8.53 0.40 15.88
N ALA A 334 9.33 0.81 14.91
CA ALA A 334 9.09 2.02 14.12
C ALA A 334 7.74 1.95 13.37
N THR A 335 7.41 0.80 12.76
CA THR A 335 6.12 0.58 12.08
C THR A 335 4.95 0.69 13.05
N ILE A 336 5.05 0.09 14.24
CA ILE A 336 4.02 0.20 15.29
C ILE A 336 3.88 1.66 15.75
N CYS A 337 4.97 2.35 16.04
CA CYS A 337 4.94 3.77 16.43
C CYS A 337 4.31 4.64 15.35
N LYS A 338 4.71 4.45 14.08
CA LYS A 338 4.14 5.17 12.94
C LYS A 338 2.64 4.95 12.81
N ALA A 339 2.18 3.70 12.90
CA ALA A 339 0.76 3.38 12.82
C ALA A 339 -0.02 3.98 14.00
N THR A 340 0.47 3.83 15.23
CA THR A 340 -0.21 4.33 16.44
C THR A 340 -0.26 5.86 16.47
N PHE A 341 0.88 6.54 16.28
CA PHE A 341 0.92 7.99 16.30
C PHE A 341 0.23 8.59 15.07
N GLY A 342 0.32 7.92 13.90
CA GLY A 342 -0.38 8.33 12.70
C GLY A 342 -1.90 8.28 12.86
N VAL A 343 -2.43 7.18 13.42
CA VAL A 343 -3.87 7.08 13.73
C VAL A 343 -4.28 8.12 14.77
N ALA A 344 -3.47 8.36 15.81
CA ALA A 344 -3.74 9.40 16.79
C ALA A 344 -3.77 10.79 16.16
N ALA A 345 -2.83 11.12 15.28
CA ALA A 345 -2.79 12.40 14.57
C ALA A 345 -4.02 12.60 13.68
N LEU A 346 -4.45 11.54 12.97
CA LEU A 346 -5.66 11.56 12.15
C LEU A 346 -6.93 11.73 13.00
N ALA A 347 -7.02 11.01 14.13
CA ALA A 347 -8.16 11.11 15.05
C ALA A 347 -8.27 12.49 15.71
N LEU A 348 -7.15 13.19 15.90
CA LEU A 348 -7.09 14.57 16.42
C LEU A 348 -7.32 15.63 15.33
N GLY A 349 -7.53 15.24 14.06
CA GLY A 349 -7.83 16.16 12.95
C GLY A 349 -6.62 16.85 12.33
N TYR A 350 -5.39 16.37 12.58
CA TYR A 350 -4.19 16.97 11.99
C TYR A 350 -3.94 16.59 10.53
N GLY A 351 -4.79 15.75 9.89
CA GLY A 351 -4.76 15.41 8.49
C GLY A 351 -3.39 14.96 7.97
N VAL A 352 -3.08 15.30 6.73
CA VAL A 352 -1.82 14.95 6.04
C VAL A 352 -0.59 15.54 6.73
N VAL A 353 -0.69 16.77 7.20
CA VAL A 353 0.42 17.48 7.88
C VAL A 353 0.80 16.75 9.16
N GLY A 354 -0.21 16.29 9.92
CA GLY A 354 0.01 15.47 11.13
C GLY A 354 0.75 14.18 10.83
N LEU A 355 0.39 13.47 9.75
CA LEU A 355 1.08 12.26 9.33
C LEU A 355 2.56 12.51 8.96
N ALA A 356 2.82 13.60 8.26
CA ALA A 356 4.19 13.98 7.91
C ALA A 356 5.02 14.32 9.17
N ALA A 357 4.45 15.03 10.13
CA ALA A 357 5.09 15.34 11.41
C ALA A 357 5.37 14.07 12.25
N VAL A 358 4.42 13.13 12.32
CA VAL A 358 4.59 11.83 12.98
C VAL A 358 5.75 11.03 12.37
N SER A 359 5.95 11.12 11.05
CA SER A 359 7.10 10.48 10.39
C SER A 359 8.44 10.99 10.93
N ILE A 360 8.56 12.31 11.19
CA ILE A 360 9.76 12.89 11.79
C ILE A 360 10.02 12.30 13.17
N ILE A 361 9.00 12.31 14.04
CA ILE A 361 9.10 11.80 15.43
C ILE A 361 9.51 10.32 15.40
N THR A 362 8.85 9.52 14.58
CA THR A 362 9.15 8.08 14.45
C THR A 362 10.57 7.83 13.97
N ASN A 363 11.05 8.60 13.00
CA ASN A 363 12.41 8.49 12.49
C ASN A 363 13.47 8.89 13.54
N PHE A 364 13.21 9.90 14.38
CA PHE A 364 14.09 10.24 15.51
C PHE A 364 14.10 9.15 16.59
N ILE A 365 12.94 8.56 16.92
CA ILE A 365 12.86 7.41 17.85
C ILE A 365 13.68 6.25 17.28
N THR A 366 13.51 5.93 16.01
CA THR A 366 14.25 4.85 15.32
C THR A 366 15.75 5.09 15.37
N LEU A 367 16.20 6.32 15.05
CA LEU A 367 17.60 6.70 15.13
C LEU A 367 18.15 6.58 16.55
N GLY A 368 17.40 7.05 17.55
CA GLY A 368 17.79 6.98 18.95
C GLY A 368 17.98 5.55 19.44
N VAL A 369 17.01 4.66 19.14
CA VAL A 369 17.08 3.24 19.51
C VAL A 369 18.20 2.53 18.75
N MET A 370 18.38 2.78 17.45
CA MET A 370 19.48 2.24 16.65
C MET A 370 20.84 2.69 17.19
N ALA A 371 20.99 3.97 17.50
CA ALA A 371 22.23 4.52 18.03
C ALA A 371 22.54 4.00 19.45
N TRP A 372 21.50 3.82 20.28
CA TRP A 372 21.64 3.21 21.59
C TRP A 372 22.13 1.77 21.48
N GLN A 373 21.50 0.97 20.62
CA GLN A 373 21.86 -0.42 20.41
C GLN A 373 23.25 -0.58 19.74
N ALA A 374 23.63 0.37 18.86
CA ALA A 374 24.92 0.34 18.17
C ALA A 374 26.11 0.51 19.14
N ARG A 375 25.88 1.02 20.36
CA ARG A 375 26.93 1.07 21.41
C ARG A 375 27.42 -0.32 21.81
N SER A 376 26.59 -1.35 21.63
CA SER A 376 26.99 -2.74 21.90
C SER A 376 27.88 -3.36 20.81
N LEU A 377 27.99 -2.71 19.63
CA LEU A 377 28.87 -3.12 18.53
C LEU A 377 30.34 -2.72 18.74
N THR A 378 30.76 -2.39 19.96
CA THR A 378 32.18 -2.12 20.25
C THR A 378 33.00 -3.38 19.93
N PRO A 379 34.13 -3.28 19.19
CA PRO A 379 34.98 -4.40 18.94
C PRO A 379 35.43 -4.99 20.29
N SER A 380 35.21 -6.29 20.50
CA SER A 380 35.75 -7.07 21.60
C SER A 380 37.25 -6.78 21.69
N SER A 381 37.63 -6.21 22.81
CA SER A 381 38.97 -5.98 23.38
C SER A 381 40.12 -6.78 22.75
N ASN A 382 40.59 -6.39 21.57
CA ASN A 382 42.02 -6.43 21.29
C ASN A 382 42.52 -4.97 21.29
N PRO A 383 43.42 -4.60 22.19
CA PRO A 383 43.98 -3.27 22.15
C PRO A 383 44.64 -3.05 20.77
N PRO A 384 44.49 -1.84 20.18
CA PRO A 384 45.21 -1.52 18.96
C PRO A 384 46.71 -1.74 19.18
N PRO A 385 47.46 -2.14 18.11
CA PRO A 385 48.90 -2.38 18.28
C PRO A 385 49.51 -1.17 18.97
N THR A 386 50.25 -1.44 20.04
CA THR A 386 50.94 -0.53 20.90
C THR A 386 51.83 0.44 20.10
N GLY A 387 51.42 1.67 20.02
CA GLY A 387 52.21 2.71 19.37
C GLY A 387 51.39 3.96 19.10
N GLY A 388 51.03 4.76 20.14
CA GLY A 388 50.41 6.07 19.95
C GLY A 388 49.33 6.37 20.98
N GLU A 389 49.63 7.24 21.89
CA GLU A 389 48.86 7.88 22.96
C GLU A 389 47.33 7.76 22.88
N ALA A 390 46.78 6.93 23.76
CA ALA A 390 45.35 6.77 24.01
C ALA A 390 44.85 7.76 25.06
N THR A 391 44.85 9.06 24.76
CA THR A 391 44.09 10.07 25.53
C THR A 391 43.81 11.29 24.65
N GLY A 392 42.79 11.22 23.84
CA GLY A 392 42.27 12.37 23.10
C GLY A 392 40.94 12.00 22.47
N THR A 393 39.92 12.80 22.69
CA THR A 393 38.68 12.77 21.91
C THR A 393 39.04 12.78 20.43
N ARG A 394 39.00 11.58 19.79
CA ARG A 394 39.38 11.41 18.38
C ARG A 394 38.42 12.25 17.54
N ARG A 395 38.76 13.49 17.21
CA ARG A 395 38.01 14.31 16.27
C ARG A 395 38.12 13.67 14.90
N TRP A 396 37.08 12.98 14.49
CA TRP A 396 36.96 12.46 13.14
C TRP A 396 36.92 13.64 12.17
N LYS A 397 37.83 13.66 11.19
CA LYS A 397 37.80 14.62 10.08
C LYS A 397 37.25 13.91 8.84
N PRO A 398 36.42 14.57 8.02
CA PRO A 398 35.95 14.00 6.74
C PRO A 398 37.17 13.66 5.85
N GLU A 399 37.17 12.46 5.34
CA GLU A 399 38.20 11.97 4.44
C GLU A 399 37.72 12.07 2.99
N TRP A 400 38.00 13.19 2.34
CA TRP A 400 37.48 13.47 0.98
C TRP A 400 37.88 12.43 -0.05
N GLY A 401 39.05 11.82 0.04
CA GLY A 401 39.50 10.72 -0.82
C GLY A 401 38.59 9.48 -0.66
N LEU A 402 38.21 9.15 0.58
CA LEU A 402 37.28 8.05 0.88
C LEU A 402 35.88 8.39 0.41
N ILE A 403 35.40 9.60 0.66
CA ILE A 403 34.07 10.07 0.20
C ILE A 403 33.99 10.00 -1.33
N ARG A 404 35.01 10.43 -2.07
CA ARG A 404 35.06 10.31 -3.53
C ARG A 404 35.00 8.85 -3.98
N LYS A 405 35.72 7.95 -3.31
CA LYS A 405 35.64 6.50 -3.60
C LYS A 405 34.21 5.99 -3.39
N MET A 406 33.56 6.36 -2.27
CA MET A 406 32.17 5.99 -1.97
C MET A 406 31.21 6.44 -3.07
N VAL A 407 31.30 7.67 -3.53
CA VAL A 407 30.48 8.20 -4.63
C VAL A 407 30.69 7.41 -5.91
N LEU A 408 31.94 7.18 -6.29
CA LEU A 408 32.28 6.48 -7.53
C LEU A 408 31.86 5.01 -7.54
N GLU A 409 31.86 4.35 -6.40
CA GLU A 409 31.44 2.95 -6.30
C GLU A 409 29.93 2.80 -6.11
N SER A 410 29.25 3.76 -5.48
CA SER A 410 27.83 3.66 -5.13
C SER A 410 26.87 4.26 -6.18
N TRP A 411 27.33 5.20 -7.05
CA TRP A 411 26.44 5.85 -8.00
C TRP A 411 25.71 4.90 -8.96
N PRO A 412 26.30 3.76 -9.44
CA PRO A 412 25.57 2.86 -10.31
C PRO A 412 24.42 2.13 -9.58
N LEU A 413 24.62 1.86 -8.26
CA LEU A 413 23.59 1.25 -7.42
C LEU A 413 22.45 2.24 -7.18
N MET A 414 22.79 3.51 -6.90
CA MET A 414 21.82 4.59 -6.75
C MET A 414 21.00 4.76 -8.04
N LEU A 415 21.68 4.85 -9.18
CA LEU A 415 21.02 5.04 -10.48
C LEU A 415 20.03 3.90 -10.79
N ASN A 416 20.43 2.64 -10.58
CA ASN A 416 19.54 1.50 -10.80
C ASN A 416 18.31 1.55 -9.89
N HIS A 417 18.50 1.88 -8.62
CA HIS A 417 17.38 2.00 -7.68
C HIS A 417 16.47 3.18 -8.03
N PHE A 418 17.05 4.30 -8.44
CA PHE A 418 16.31 5.49 -8.86
C PHE A 418 15.49 5.22 -10.14
N LEU A 419 16.09 4.58 -11.14
CA LEU A 419 15.37 4.19 -12.36
C LEU A 419 14.22 3.23 -12.06
N ALA A 420 14.45 2.21 -11.21
CA ALA A 420 13.39 1.31 -10.81
C ALA A 420 12.25 2.04 -10.09
N THR A 421 12.56 3.01 -9.24
CA THR A 421 11.55 3.79 -8.51
C THR A 421 10.77 4.72 -9.42
N ILE A 422 11.44 5.42 -10.34
CA ILE A 422 10.76 6.24 -11.36
C ILE A 422 9.85 5.37 -12.22
N PHE A 423 10.31 4.18 -12.62
CA PHE A 423 9.51 3.24 -13.40
C PHE A 423 8.15 2.94 -12.78
N PHE A 424 8.09 2.80 -11.45
CA PHE A 424 6.85 2.48 -10.73
C PHE A 424 6.07 3.69 -10.22
N GLN A 425 6.59 4.92 -10.25
CA GLN A 425 6.00 6.05 -9.54
C GLN A 425 5.86 7.33 -10.38
N SER A 426 6.40 7.36 -11.60
CA SER A 426 6.34 8.55 -12.46
C SER A 426 4.92 8.91 -12.90
N ASP A 427 4.08 7.91 -13.07
CA ASP A 427 2.66 8.05 -13.41
C ASP A 427 1.90 8.88 -12.37
N VAL A 428 2.13 8.64 -11.09
CA VAL A 428 1.49 9.39 -10.00
C VAL A 428 1.85 10.87 -10.04
N VAL A 429 3.12 11.19 -10.35
CA VAL A 429 3.57 12.58 -10.45
C VAL A 429 2.91 13.27 -11.66
N ILE A 430 2.77 12.56 -12.77
CA ILE A 430 2.12 13.08 -13.97
C ILE A 430 0.61 13.24 -13.76
N ILE A 431 -0.05 12.25 -13.12
CA ILE A 431 -1.48 12.34 -12.76
C ILE A 431 -1.74 13.56 -11.88
N GLN A 432 -0.92 13.75 -10.83
CA GLN A 432 -1.09 14.90 -9.94
C GLN A 432 -0.91 16.24 -10.69
N ALA A 433 0.03 16.28 -11.63
CA ALA A 433 0.31 17.50 -12.38
C ALA A 433 -0.83 17.94 -13.30
N ILE A 434 -1.64 17.01 -13.79
CA ILE A 434 -2.67 17.24 -14.80
C ILE A 434 -4.07 17.20 -14.18
N HIS A 435 -4.33 16.19 -13.34
CA HIS A 435 -5.67 15.89 -12.82
C HIS A 435 -5.83 16.14 -11.31
N GLY A 436 -4.76 16.52 -10.60
CA GLY A 436 -4.81 16.89 -9.19
C GLY A 436 -4.78 15.71 -8.21
N ASP A 437 -4.95 16.04 -6.92
CA ASP A 437 -4.69 15.15 -5.81
C ASP A 437 -5.78 14.07 -5.64
N ARG A 438 -7.04 14.38 -5.92
CA ARG A 438 -8.17 13.43 -5.82
C ARG A 438 -7.93 12.19 -6.70
N MET A 439 -7.55 12.40 -7.96
CA MET A 439 -7.28 11.30 -8.89
C MET A 439 -6.07 10.47 -8.43
N VAL A 440 -5.05 11.11 -7.86
CA VAL A 440 -3.92 10.41 -7.23
C VAL A 440 -4.38 9.52 -6.07
N GLY A 441 -5.29 10.01 -5.23
CA GLY A 441 -5.85 9.24 -4.12
C GLY A 441 -6.63 8.01 -4.59
N GLN A 442 -7.51 8.18 -5.57
CA GLN A 442 -8.27 7.09 -6.18
C GLN A 442 -7.35 6.04 -6.81
N TYR A 443 -6.36 6.48 -7.58
CA TYR A 443 -5.34 5.60 -8.17
C TYR A 443 -4.46 4.93 -7.10
N GLY A 444 -4.20 5.62 -6.00
CA GLY A 444 -3.40 5.14 -4.86
C GLY A 444 -3.95 3.89 -4.19
N VAL A 445 -5.27 3.67 -4.22
CA VAL A 445 -5.90 2.43 -3.70
C VAL A 445 -5.41 1.22 -4.47
N ALA A 446 -5.32 1.30 -5.80
CA ALA A 446 -4.79 0.23 -6.64
C ALA A 446 -3.34 -0.09 -6.28
N TYR A 447 -2.50 0.93 -6.03
CA TYR A 447 -1.13 0.73 -5.57
C TYR A 447 -1.03 -0.04 -4.25
N LYS A 448 -1.96 0.18 -3.29
CA LYS A 448 -1.96 -0.56 -2.02
C LYS A 448 -2.18 -2.05 -2.23
N TRP A 449 -3.10 -2.42 -3.12
CA TRP A 449 -3.36 -3.82 -3.45
C TRP A 449 -2.18 -4.46 -4.20
N VAL A 450 -1.64 -3.79 -5.21
CA VAL A 450 -0.46 -4.28 -5.95
C VAL A 450 0.75 -4.45 -5.02
N ALA A 451 1.01 -3.48 -4.14
CA ALA A 451 2.09 -3.55 -3.16
C ALA A 451 1.90 -4.70 -2.16
N ALA A 452 0.66 -4.97 -1.72
CA ALA A 452 0.35 -6.08 -0.84
C ALA A 452 0.65 -7.43 -1.53
N LEU A 453 0.30 -7.59 -2.79
CA LEU A 453 0.52 -8.82 -3.54
C LEU A 453 1.98 -9.03 -3.95
N ASN A 454 2.76 -7.96 -4.15
CA ASN A 454 4.19 -8.03 -4.47
C ASN A 454 5.06 -8.61 -3.34
N VAL A 455 4.47 -8.87 -2.18
CA VAL A 455 5.11 -9.66 -1.10
C VAL A 455 5.38 -11.09 -1.56
N ILE A 456 4.51 -11.67 -2.37
CA ILE A 456 4.63 -13.07 -2.83
C ILE A 456 5.92 -13.30 -3.64
N PRO A 457 6.19 -12.57 -4.74
CA PRO A 457 7.44 -12.76 -5.48
C PRO A 457 8.66 -12.37 -4.67
N ALA A 458 8.58 -11.39 -3.77
CA ALA A 458 9.70 -10.99 -2.94
C ALA A 458 10.19 -12.14 -2.03
N PHE A 459 9.30 -12.84 -1.33
CA PHE A 459 9.66 -14.00 -0.52
C PHE A 459 10.10 -15.19 -1.38
N PHE A 460 9.41 -15.43 -2.48
CA PHE A 460 9.75 -16.49 -3.41
C PHE A 460 11.18 -16.32 -3.95
N THR A 461 11.52 -15.12 -4.37
CA THR A 461 12.83 -14.78 -4.89
C THR A 461 13.91 -14.85 -3.82
N MET A 462 13.61 -14.36 -2.60
CA MET A 462 14.55 -14.43 -1.46
C MET A 462 14.90 -15.89 -1.12
N ALA A 463 13.93 -16.80 -1.17
CA ALA A 463 14.16 -18.23 -0.90
C ALA A 463 14.98 -18.91 -2.02
N LEU A 464 14.78 -18.52 -3.28
CA LEU A 464 15.46 -19.11 -4.42
C LEU A 464 16.84 -18.51 -4.72
N LEU A 465 17.11 -17.28 -4.30
CA LEU A 465 18.33 -16.55 -4.63
C LEU A 465 19.63 -17.32 -4.29
N PRO A 466 19.79 -17.95 -3.10
CA PRO A 466 20.99 -18.71 -2.79
C PRO A 466 21.22 -19.90 -3.73
N VAL A 467 20.12 -20.61 -4.05
CA VAL A 467 20.14 -21.77 -4.95
C VAL A 467 20.52 -21.33 -6.36
N MET A 468 19.84 -20.29 -6.89
CA MET A 468 20.10 -19.77 -8.22
C MET A 468 21.50 -19.17 -8.36
N SER A 469 22.02 -18.49 -7.31
CA SER A 469 23.37 -17.94 -7.32
C SER A 469 24.46 -19.01 -7.35
N ARG A 470 24.24 -20.15 -6.68
CA ARG A 470 25.12 -21.31 -6.76
C ARG A 470 25.04 -21.95 -8.16
N GLN A 471 23.83 -22.22 -8.65
CA GLN A 471 23.61 -22.82 -9.98
C GLN A 471 24.15 -21.93 -11.11
N ALA A 472 24.10 -20.61 -10.99
CA ALA A 472 24.66 -19.68 -11.96
C ALA A 472 26.17 -19.85 -12.17
N ARG A 473 26.89 -20.38 -11.15
CA ARG A 473 28.33 -20.61 -11.20
C ARG A 473 28.69 -22.04 -11.57
N GLU A 474 27.89 -23.01 -11.13
CA GLU A 474 28.22 -24.44 -11.17
C GLU A 474 27.48 -25.18 -12.27
N ASP A 475 26.20 -24.86 -12.56
CA ASP A 475 25.36 -25.62 -13.50
C ASP A 475 24.26 -24.72 -14.09
N GLN A 476 24.53 -24.13 -15.25
CA GLN A 476 23.59 -23.26 -15.97
C GLN A 476 22.33 -24.00 -16.43
N GLU A 477 22.36 -25.30 -16.67
CA GLU A 477 21.17 -26.07 -17.04
C GLU A 477 20.27 -26.32 -15.84
N ALA A 478 20.85 -26.51 -14.64
CA ALA A 478 20.09 -26.54 -13.40
C ALA A 478 19.44 -25.17 -13.12
N LEU A 479 20.16 -24.06 -13.33
CA LEU A 479 19.61 -22.71 -13.23
C LEU A 479 18.43 -22.50 -14.18
N ARG A 480 18.58 -22.91 -15.44
CA ARG A 480 17.52 -22.82 -16.45
C ARG A 480 16.27 -23.59 -16.02
N ARG A 481 16.42 -24.83 -15.54
CA ARG A 481 15.30 -25.65 -15.05
C ARG A 481 14.63 -25.03 -13.81
N THR A 482 15.43 -24.51 -12.86
CA THR A 482 14.91 -23.82 -11.68
C THR A 482 14.14 -22.56 -12.06
N TYR A 483 14.66 -21.77 -13.01
CA TYR A 483 13.99 -20.57 -13.51
C TYR A 483 12.64 -20.90 -14.17
N ILE A 484 12.61 -21.91 -15.07
CA ILE A 484 11.37 -22.34 -15.76
C ILE A 484 10.31 -22.74 -14.74
N LEU A 485 10.67 -23.58 -13.76
CA LEU A 485 9.75 -24.00 -12.70
C LEU A 485 9.24 -22.81 -11.91
N ALA A 486 10.12 -21.90 -11.52
CA ALA A 486 9.79 -20.71 -10.74
C ALA A 486 8.82 -19.78 -11.49
N ILE A 487 9.03 -19.52 -12.78
CA ILE A 487 8.12 -18.72 -13.61
C ILE A 487 6.76 -19.41 -13.74
N LYS A 488 6.71 -20.72 -14.00
CA LYS A 488 5.45 -21.46 -14.10
C LYS A 488 4.64 -21.34 -12.80
N LEU A 489 5.29 -21.44 -11.64
CA LEU A 489 4.63 -21.29 -10.32
C LEU A 489 4.12 -19.86 -10.13
N LEU A 490 4.96 -18.85 -10.33
CA LEU A 490 4.59 -17.45 -10.14
C LEU A 490 3.43 -17.04 -11.04
N VAL A 491 3.47 -17.38 -12.32
CA VAL A 491 2.40 -17.05 -13.27
C VAL A 491 1.12 -17.81 -12.97
N SER A 492 1.20 -19.08 -12.56
CA SER A 492 0.03 -19.87 -12.15
C SER A 492 -0.66 -19.32 -10.90
N ILE A 493 0.04 -18.55 -10.07
CA ILE A 493 -0.54 -17.85 -8.91
C ILE A 493 -0.99 -16.43 -9.30
N ALA A 494 -0.19 -15.71 -10.07
CA ALA A 494 -0.45 -14.31 -10.42
C ALA A 494 -1.72 -14.13 -11.26
N LEU A 495 -1.91 -14.99 -12.27
CA LEU A 495 -3.04 -14.88 -13.17
C LEU A 495 -4.41 -15.02 -12.48
N PRO A 496 -4.68 -16.07 -11.67
CA PRO A 496 -5.96 -16.17 -10.97
C PRO A 496 -6.14 -15.05 -9.95
N LEU A 497 -5.07 -14.59 -9.28
CA LEU A 497 -5.14 -13.43 -8.41
C LEU A 497 -5.58 -12.18 -9.18
N SER A 498 -5.02 -11.95 -10.38
CA SER A 498 -5.44 -10.82 -11.21
C SER A 498 -6.93 -10.91 -11.58
N VAL A 499 -7.43 -12.09 -11.93
CA VAL A 499 -8.85 -12.30 -12.23
C VAL A 499 -9.72 -12.06 -10.99
N VAL A 500 -9.35 -12.62 -9.84
CA VAL A 500 -10.08 -12.45 -8.57
C VAL A 500 -10.14 -10.97 -8.18
N PHE A 501 -9.02 -10.26 -8.25
CA PHE A 501 -8.97 -8.84 -7.92
C PHE A 501 -9.75 -7.98 -8.93
N THR A 502 -9.77 -8.35 -10.21
CA THR A 502 -10.59 -7.68 -11.22
C THR A 502 -12.08 -7.86 -10.92
N ALA A 503 -12.51 -9.08 -10.59
CA ALA A 503 -13.90 -9.38 -10.27
C ALA A 503 -14.36 -8.72 -8.96
N LEU A 504 -13.49 -8.66 -7.96
CA LEU A 504 -13.77 -8.11 -6.64
C LEU A 504 -13.27 -6.67 -6.46
N ALA A 505 -12.87 -5.96 -7.53
CA ALA A 505 -12.29 -4.63 -7.43
C ALA A 505 -13.19 -3.63 -6.69
N TYR A 506 -14.49 -3.62 -6.97
CA TYR A 506 -15.47 -2.76 -6.29
C TYR A 506 -15.54 -3.04 -4.77
N PRO A 507 -15.85 -4.26 -4.30
CA PRO A 507 -15.88 -4.53 -2.87
C PRO A 507 -14.50 -4.34 -2.20
N LEU A 508 -13.40 -4.67 -2.87
CA LEU A 508 -12.06 -4.47 -2.32
C LEU A 508 -11.71 -2.98 -2.15
N THR A 509 -12.05 -2.15 -3.14
CA THR A 509 -11.88 -0.70 -3.04
C THR A 509 -12.78 -0.11 -1.95
N PHE A 510 -14.04 -0.55 -1.90
CA PHE A 510 -14.96 -0.13 -0.86
C PHE A 510 -14.48 -0.53 0.55
N ILE A 511 -13.97 -1.75 0.73
CA ILE A 511 -13.41 -2.18 2.00
C ILE A 511 -12.23 -1.29 2.38
N LEU A 512 -11.30 -1.01 1.48
CA LEU A 512 -10.07 -0.29 1.78
C LEU A 512 -10.30 1.23 1.97
N GLY A 513 -11.00 1.88 1.04
CA GLY A 513 -11.15 3.34 0.99
C GLY A 513 -12.55 3.86 1.32
N GLY A 514 -13.60 3.04 1.12
CA GLY A 514 -15.00 3.47 1.25
C GLY A 514 -15.61 3.86 -0.09
N ALA A 515 -16.83 4.43 -0.03
CA ALA A 515 -17.60 4.81 -1.21
C ALA A 515 -16.94 5.95 -2.00
N GLU A 516 -16.23 6.84 -1.33
CA GLU A 516 -15.59 8.04 -1.90
C GLU A 516 -14.50 7.72 -2.96
N TYR A 517 -14.00 6.47 -2.97
CA TYR A 517 -13.02 5.98 -3.93
C TYR A 517 -13.65 5.24 -5.12
N LEU A 518 -14.99 5.12 -5.13
CA LEU A 518 -15.73 4.48 -6.21
C LEU A 518 -16.30 5.54 -7.18
N PRO A 519 -16.41 5.22 -8.48
CA PRO A 519 -15.99 3.98 -9.14
C PRO A 519 -14.51 3.92 -9.50
N ASP A 520 -13.80 5.06 -9.55
CA ASP A 520 -12.49 5.23 -10.18
C ASP A 520 -11.38 4.39 -9.55
N GLY A 521 -11.33 4.31 -8.22
CA GLY A 521 -10.37 3.45 -7.52
C GLY A 521 -10.57 1.95 -7.81
N ALA A 522 -11.81 1.52 -8.02
CA ALA A 522 -12.10 0.16 -8.43
C ALA A 522 -11.66 -0.11 -9.87
N ILE A 523 -11.95 0.82 -10.80
CA ILE A 523 -11.53 0.73 -12.19
C ILE A 523 -9.98 0.75 -12.28
N ALA A 524 -9.32 1.65 -11.53
CA ALA A 524 -7.86 1.68 -11.45
C ALA A 524 -7.29 0.32 -10.97
N THR A 525 -7.91 -0.30 -9.96
CA THR A 525 -7.53 -1.62 -9.46
C THR A 525 -7.73 -2.70 -10.53
N GLN A 526 -8.86 -2.68 -11.27
CA GLN A 526 -9.13 -3.63 -12.35
C GLN A 526 -8.06 -3.63 -13.43
N PHE A 527 -7.57 -2.45 -13.83
CA PHE A 527 -6.50 -2.35 -14.83
C PHE A 527 -5.13 -2.67 -14.23
N MET A 528 -4.76 -2.00 -13.15
CA MET A 528 -3.40 -2.06 -12.61
C MET A 528 -2.99 -3.45 -12.14
N ILE A 529 -3.95 -4.26 -11.67
CA ILE A 529 -3.68 -5.62 -11.18
C ILE A 529 -3.08 -6.54 -12.26
N TRP A 530 -3.33 -6.28 -13.54
CA TRP A 530 -2.77 -7.05 -14.66
C TRP A 530 -1.29 -6.77 -14.91
N SER A 531 -0.69 -5.77 -14.25
CA SER A 531 0.77 -5.61 -14.22
C SER A 531 1.46 -6.73 -13.42
N ILE A 532 0.76 -7.37 -12.48
CA ILE A 532 1.32 -8.37 -11.56
C ILE A 532 1.91 -9.59 -12.28
N PRO A 533 1.22 -10.28 -13.21
CA PRO A 533 1.80 -11.45 -13.86
C PRO A 533 3.13 -11.16 -14.54
N VAL A 534 3.24 -10.03 -15.24
CA VAL A 534 4.45 -9.63 -15.95
C VAL A 534 5.51 -9.10 -14.98
N GLY A 535 5.11 -8.28 -14.02
CA GLY A 535 6.01 -7.72 -13.01
C GLY A 535 6.65 -8.79 -12.12
N TRP A 536 5.92 -9.86 -11.77
CA TRP A 536 6.52 -10.98 -11.03
C TRP A 536 7.53 -11.76 -11.85
N MET A 537 7.28 -11.91 -13.17
CA MET A 537 8.26 -12.49 -14.09
C MET A 537 9.51 -11.61 -14.17
N ASN A 538 9.35 -10.29 -14.30
CA ASN A 538 10.46 -9.34 -14.32
C ASN A 538 11.24 -9.35 -13.02
N SER A 539 10.57 -9.37 -11.87
CA SER A 539 11.21 -9.45 -10.56
C SER A 539 12.13 -10.65 -10.44
N LEU A 540 11.64 -11.87 -10.75
CA LEU A 540 12.47 -13.07 -10.71
C LEU A 540 13.63 -13.01 -11.73
N THR A 541 13.34 -12.57 -12.96
CA THR A 541 14.35 -12.47 -14.03
C THR A 541 15.48 -11.52 -13.65
N GLN A 542 15.16 -10.38 -13.06
CA GLN A 542 16.14 -9.42 -12.57
C GLN A 542 17.14 -10.06 -11.59
N TYR A 543 16.64 -10.84 -10.61
CA TYR A 543 17.52 -11.51 -9.65
C TYR A 543 18.42 -12.58 -10.31
N VAL A 544 17.90 -13.32 -11.28
CA VAL A 544 18.73 -14.27 -12.07
C VAL A 544 19.82 -13.55 -12.86
N LEU A 545 19.49 -12.43 -13.51
CA LEU A 545 20.46 -11.60 -14.21
C LEU A 545 21.53 -11.01 -13.26
N ILE A 546 21.14 -10.67 -12.02
CA ILE A 546 22.09 -10.26 -10.98
C ILE A 546 23.02 -11.43 -10.59
N ALA A 547 22.48 -12.64 -10.40
CA ALA A 547 23.27 -13.83 -10.11
C ALA A 547 24.26 -14.18 -11.22
N LEU A 548 23.93 -13.84 -12.47
CA LEU A 548 24.79 -13.96 -13.65
C LEU A 548 25.75 -12.78 -13.87
N ASN A 549 25.82 -11.82 -12.95
CA ASN A 549 26.66 -10.61 -13.01
C ASN A 549 26.36 -9.70 -14.22
N LEU A 550 25.10 -9.63 -14.67
CA LEU A 550 24.67 -8.81 -15.80
C LEU A 550 24.08 -7.45 -15.41
N GLN A 551 24.39 -6.91 -14.20
CA GLN A 551 23.77 -5.69 -13.63
C GLN A 551 23.87 -4.48 -14.57
N ARG A 552 25.00 -4.29 -15.28
CA ARG A 552 25.16 -3.16 -16.22
C ARG A 552 24.17 -3.21 -17.37
N ARG A 553 23.81 -4.42 -17.83
CA ARG A 553 22.83 -4.58 -18.92
C ARG A 553 21.40 -4.37 -18.44
N ILE A 554 21.12 -4.69 -17.18
CA ILE A 554 19.84 -4.40 -16.51
C ILE A 554 19.56 -2.88 -16.53
N THR A 555 20.58 -2.05 -16.28
CA THR A 555 20.42 -0.58 -16.28
C THR A 555 19.90 -0.07 -17.64
N TRP A 556 20.43 -0.57 -18.76
CA TRP A 556 19.96 -0.16 -20.09
C TRP A 556 18.53 -0.61 -20.38
N ALA A 557 18.14 -1.81 -19.90
CA ALA A 557 16.76 -2.27 -20.00
C ALA A 557 15.80 -1.38 -19.20
N PHE A 558 16.19 -0.96 -17.99
CA PHE A 558 15.40 -0.01 -17.21
C PHE A 558 15.33 1.36 -17.88
N ILE A 559 16.40 1.90 -18.43
CA ILE A 559 16.36 3.18 -19.15
C ILE A 559 15.35 3.12 -20.29
N ALA A 560 15.36 2.05 -21.10
CA ALA A 560 14.39 1.90 -22.18
C ALA A 560 12.96 1.81 -21.68
N ALA A 561 12.70 1.02 -20.64
CA ALA A 561 11.36 0.84 -20.07
C ALA A 561 10.84 2.10 -19.37
N VAL A 562 11.71 2.81 -18.63
CA VAL A 562 11.38 4.10 -17.98
C VAL A 562 11.06 5.16 -19.03
N SER A 563 11.87 5.25 -20.09
CA SER A 563 11.63 6.20 -21.18
C SER A 563 10.28 5.92 -21.86
N PHE A 564 10.00 4.65 -22.15
CA PHE A 564 8.69 4.25 -22.70
C PHE A 564 7.54 4.61 -21.77
N ASN A 565 7.68 4.33 -20.48
CA ASN A 565 6.67 4.64 -19.45
C ASN A 565 6.40 6.14 -19.36
N ILE A 566 7.45 6.96 -19.21
CA ILE A 566 7.31 8.42 -19.10
C ILE A 566 6.68 9.01 -20.36
N VAL A 567 7.19 8.65 -21.55
CA VAL A 567 6.66 9.18 -22.81
C VAL A 567 5.21 8.77 -23.01
N GLY A 568 4.87 7.51 -22.75
CA GLY A 568 3.50 7.03 -22.84
C GLY A 568 2.57 7.75 -21.87
N ASN A 569 2.99 7.90 -20.63
CA ASN A 569 2.20 8.61 -19.61
C ASN A 569 2.00 10.09 -19.96
N LEU A 570 3.03 10.80 -20.43
CA LEU A 570 2.92 12.20 -20.82
C LEU A 570 1.98 12.41 -22.02
N LEU A 571 1.91 11.45 -22.95
CA LEU A 571 1.05 11.54 -24.13
C LEU A 571 -0.41 11.17 -23.85
N PHE A 572 -0.67 10.21 -22.97
CA PHE A 572 -2.00 9.63 -22.81
C PHE A 572 -2.70 9.94 -21.48
N ILE A 573 -1.99 10.28 -20.41
CA ILE A 573 -2.63 10.71 -19.16
C ILE A 573 -3.48 11.97 -19.33
N PRO A 574 -3.10 13.00 -20.12
CA PRO A 574 -3.93 14.18 -20.29
C PRO A 574 -5.36 13.86 -20.74
N GLU A 575 -5.54 12.87 -21.61
CA GLU A 575 -6.85 12.51 -22.17
C GLU A 575 -7.54 11.39 -21.38
N TYR A 576 -6.80 10.38 -20.91
CA TYR A 576 -7.37 9.16 -20.33
C TYR A 576 -7.13 9.01 -18.81
N GLY A 577 -6.43 9.95 -18.17
CA GLY A 577 -6.17 9.97 -16.73
C GLY A 577 -5.51 8.72 -16.21
N TYR A 578 -5.95 8.24 -15.03
CA TYR A 578 -5.42 7.05 -14.37
C TYR A 578 -5.55 5.75 -15.19
N ARG A 579 -6.50 5.69 -16.14
CA ARG A 579 -6.67 4.53 -17.03
C ARG A 579 -5.46 4.36 -17.94
N ALA A 580 -4.98 5.46 -18.52
CA ALA A 580 -3.74 5.45 -19.29
C ALA A 580 -2.56 5.02 -18.42
N ALA A 581 -2.41 5.60 -17.24
CA ALA A 581 -1.34 5.27 -16.31
C ALA A 581 -1.29 3.77 -16.00
N ALA A 582 -2.42 3.16 -15.65
CA ALA A 582 -2.53 1.74 -15.37
C ALA A 582 -2.18 0.86 -16.58
N ILE A 583 -2.63 1.23 -17.79
CA ILE A 583 -2.30 0.51 -19.02
C ILE A 583 -0.81 0.64 -19.33
N PHE A 584 -0.22 1.85 -19.23
CA PHE A 584 1.20 2.05 -19.46
C PHE A 584 2.09 1.36 -18.43
N THR A 585 1.62 1.18 -17.19
CA THR A 585 2.30 0.32 -16.21
C THR A 585 2.40 -1.12 -16.72
N ILE A 586 1.31 -1.70 -17.25
CA ILE A 586 1.31 -3.06 -17.82
C ILE A 586 2.24 -3.15 -19.04
N LEU A 587 2.09 -2.20 -19.97
CA LEU A 587 2.89 -2.17 -21.20
C LEU A 587 4.40 -1.99 -20.90
N SER A 588 4.73 -1.15 -19.92
CA SER A 588 6.11 -0.90 -19.49
C SER A 588 6.75 -2.15 -18.88
N GLU A 589 6.00 -2.92 -18.09
CA GLU A 589 6.45 -4.23 -17.59
C GLU A 589 6.70 -5.21 -18.76
N ALA A 590 5.84 -5.20 -19.78
CA ALA A 590 6.04 -6.02 -20.99
C ALA A 590 7.27 -5.55 -21.79
N VAL A 591 7.46 -4.25 -21.93
CA VAL A 591 8.65 -3.66 -22.57
C VAL A 591 9.93 -4.03 -21.83
N LEU A 592 9.91 -4.05 -20.49
CA LEU A 592 11.04 -4.45 -19.65
C LEU A 592 11.34 -5.96 -19.79
N LEU A 593 10.31 -6.79 -19.93
CA LEU A 593 10.45 -8.25 -20.05
C LEU A 593 11.22 -8.65 -21.32
N VAL A 594 11.07 -7.90 -22.42
CA VAL A 594 11.75 -8.21 -23.69
C VAL A 594 13.28 -8.21 -23.55
N PRO A 595 13.95 -7.09 -23.16
CA PRO A 595 15.40 -7.09 -23.00
C PRO A 595 15.86 -8.06 -21.89
N PHE A 596 15.10 -8.22 -20.82
CA PHE A 596 15.39 -9.20 -19.76
C PHE A 596 15.39 -10.63 -20.31
N GLY A 597 14.39 -10.99 -21.10
CA GLY A 597 14.28 -12.31 -21.75
C GLY A 597 15.38 -12.55 -22.77
N LEU A 598 15.78 -11.52 -23.56
CA LEU A 598 16.89 -11.61 -24.49
C LEU A 598 18.24 -11.80 -23.79
N LEU A 599 18.50 -11.03 -22.72
CA LEU A 599 19.71 -11.16 -21.92
C LEU A 599 19.80 -12.55 -21.26
N LEU A 600 18.69 -13.02 -20.72
CA LEU A 600 18.63 -14.32 -20.08
C LEU A 600 18.80 -15.47 -21.09
N THR A 601 18.14 -15.38 -22.26
CA THR A 601 18.29 -16.36 -23.34
C THR A 601 19.72 -16.43 -23.84
N GLY A 602 20.41 -15.29 -23.89
CA GLY A 602 21.84 -15.24 -24.25
C GLY A 602 22.77 -15.89 -23.21
N ALA A 603 22.35 -15.93 -21.93
CA ALA A 603 23.15 -16.45 -20.82
C ALA A 603 22.90 -17.94 -20.54
N ILE A 604 21.62 -18.37 -20.52
CA ILE A 604 21.25 -19.76 -20.12
C ILE A 604 20.53 -20.54 -21.21
N GLY A 605 20.59 -20.04 -22.46
CA GLY A 605 19.98 -20.68 -23.61
C GLY A 605 18.50 -20.36 -23.82
N ARG A 606 17.93 -20.88 -24.92
CA ARG A 606 16.54 -20.58 -25.30
C ARG A 606 15.54 -21.07 -24.29
N LEU A 607 14.63 -20.20 -23.93
CA LEU A 607 13.52 -20.47 -23.00
C LEU A 607 12.23 -20.78 -23.77
N PRO A 608 11.49 -21.83 -23.40
CA PRO A 608 10.25 -22.21 -24.08
C PRO A 608 9.06 -21.35 -23.54
N TRP A 609 9.07 -20.04 -23.81
CA TRP A 609 8.06 -19.09 -23.29
C TRP A 609 6.62 -19.54 -23.53
N ILE A 610 6.30 -20.00 -24.74
CA ILE A 610 4.96 -20.49 -25.07
C ILE A 610 4.65 -21.72 -24.22
N GLY A 611 5.56 -22.68 -24.12
CA GLY A 611 5.38 -23.89 -23.33
C GLY A 611 5.18 -23.64 -21.83
N MET A 612 5.80 -22.55 -21.31
CA MET A 612 5.66 -22.16 -19.89
C MET A 612 4.32 -21.47 -19.59
N LEU A 613 3.82 -20.65 -20.53
CA LEU A 613 2.74 -19.69 -20.25
C LEU A 613 1.37 -20.14 -20.79
N TRP A 614 1.29 -20.93 -21.88
CA TRP A 614 0.02 -21.20 -22.56
C TRP A 614 -1.01 -21.91 -21.68
N LYS A 615 -0.58 -22.86 -20.81
CA LYS A 615 -1.50 -23.62 -19.95
C LYS A 615 -2.16 -22.74 -18.87
N PRO A 616 -1.39 -21.95 -18.07
CA PRO A 616 -1.98 -20.98 -17.16
C PRO A 616 -2.85 -19.93 -17.88
N LEU A 617 -2.42 -19.44 -19.04
CA LEU A 617 -3.17 -18.45 -19.81
C LEU A 617 -4.50 -19.05 -20.34
N ALA A 618 -4.50 -20.29 -20.83
CA ALA A 618 -5.73 -20.98 -21.27
C ALA A 618 -6.70 -21.18 -20.11
N ALA A 619 -6.21 -21.61 -18.93
CA ALA A 619 -7.05 -21.74 -17.74
C ALA A 619 -7.64 -20.38 -17.34
N THR A 620 -6.84 -19.31 -17.39
CA THR A 620 -7.30 -17.94 -17.11
C THR A 620 -8.35 -17.47 -18.12
N ALA A 621 -8.13 -17.70 -19.41
CA ALA A 621 -9.09 -17.30 -20.45
C ALA A 621 -10.45 -17.96 -20.27
N VAL A 622 -10.48 -19.27 -19.96
CA VAL A 622 -11.73 -19.98 -19.65
C VAL A 622 -12.40 -19.41 -18.39
N THR A 623 -11.62 -19.11 -17.35
CA THR A 623 -12.14 -18.48 -16.12
C THR A 623 -12.77 -17.12 -16.40
N ILE A 624 -12.11 -16.28 -17.20
CA ILE A 624 -12.64 -14.97 -17.61
C ILE A 624 -13.92 -15.15 -18.42
N ALA A 625 -13.98 -16.13 -19.34
CA ALA A 625 -15.20 -16.40 -20.11
C ALA A 625 -16.37 -16.81 -19.20
N ILE A 626 -16.13 -17.67 -18.20
CA ILE A 626 -17.16 -18.06 -17.22
C ILE A 626 -17.65 -16.83 -16.44
N LEU A 627 -16.75 -15.94 -16.03
CA LEU A 627 -17.11 -14.71 -15.33
C LEU A 627 -17.93 -13.79 -16.23
N ILE A 628 -17.50 -13.52 -17.45
CA ILE A 628 -18.22 -12.62 -18.37
C ILE A 628 -19.64 -13.12 -18.65
N ILE A 629 -19.80 -14.44 -18.88
CA ILE A 629 -21.11 -15.03 -19.20
C ILE A 629 -22.01 -15.11 -17.95
N GLY A 630 -21.44 -15.49 -16.82
CA GLY A 630 -22.20 -15.75 -15.60
C GLY A 630 -22.46 -14.50 -14.74
N TRP A 631 -21.64 -13.47 -14.85
CA TRP A 631 -21.76 -12.27 -14.02
C TRP A 631 -23.09 -11.54 -14.14
N PRO A 632 -23.68 -11.34 -15.36
CA PRO A 632 -24.98 -10.70 -15.50
C PRO A 632 -26.13 -11.53 -14.92
N VAL A 633 -25.97 -12.86 -14.82
CA VAL A 633 -26.99 -13.75 -14.29
C VAL A 633 -26.94 -13.86 -12.78
N GLN A 634 -25.77 -14.23 -12.24
CA GLN A 634 -25.56 -14.31 -10.79
C GLN A 634 -24.06 -14.17 -10.45
N PRO A 635 -23.59 -12.98 -10.02
CA PRO A 635 -22.17 -12.70 -9.80
C PRO A 635 -21.46 -13.67 -8.83
N ALA A 636 -22.12 -14.01 -7.70
CA ALA A 636 -21.53 -14.88 -6.69
C ALA A 636 -21.29 -16.31 -7.20
N LEU A 637 -22.27 -16.89 -7.93
CA LEU A 637 -22.10 -18.21 -8.53
C LEU A 637 -21.08 -18.21 -9.66
N ALA A 638 -21.08 -17.16 -10.50
CA ALA A 638 -20.09 -17.00 -11.57
C ALA A 638 -18.66 -16.93 -10.99
N PHE A 639 -18.48 -16.19 -9.90
CA PHE A 639 -17.21 -16.08 -9.21
C PHE A 639 -16.72 -17.44 -8.67
N VAL A 640 -17.59 -18.14 -7.92
CA VAL A 640 -17.24 -19.46 -7.38
C VAL A 640 -16.97 -20.47 -8.51
N ALA A 641 -17.80 -20.49 -9.54
CA ALA A 641 -17.62 -21.35 -10.71
C ALA A 641 -16.30 -21.05 -11.44
N GLY A 642 -15.95 -19.77 -11.59
CA GLY A 642 -14.68 -19.34 -12.20
C GLY A 642 -13.47 -19.81 -11.39
N VAL A 643 -13.48 -19.63 -10.07
CA VAL A 643 -12.39 -20.09 -9.20
C VAL A 643 -12.25 -21.62 -9.25
N VAL A 644 -13.36 -22.35 -9.15
CA VAL A 644 -13.35 -23.82 -9.25
C VAL A 644 -12.84 -24.27 -10.61
N ALA A 645 -13.32 -23.64 -11.70
CA ALA A 645 -12.88 -23.97 -13.06
C ALA A 645 -11.38 -23.75 -13.24
N TYR A 646 -10.82 -22.64 -12.70
CA TYR A 646 -9.38 -22.42 -12.74
C TYR A 646 -8.60 -23.55 -12.07
N VAL A 647 -8.98 -23.90 -10.85
CA VAL A 647 -8.31 -24.98 -10.08
C VAL A 647 -8.41 -26.30 -10.84
N VAL A 648 -9.59 -26.66 -11.34
CA VAL A 648 -9.79 -27.89 -12.12
C VAL A 648 -8.94 -27.88 -13.39
N LEU A 649 -8.92 -26.75 -14.13
CA LEU A 649 -8.14 -26.65 -15.37
C LEU A 649 -6.65 -26.73 -15.10
N VAL A 650 -6.13 -26.13 -14.03
CA VAL A 650 -4.72 -26.26 -13.63
C VAL A 650 -4.38 -27.72 -13.30
N LEU A 651 -5.27 -28.44 -12.61
CA LEU A 651 -5.08 -29.87 -12.31
C LEU A 651 -5.13 -30.74 -13.57
N VAL A 652 -6.00 -30.42 -14.54
CA VAL A 652 -6.17 -31.17 -15.82
C VAL A 652 -5.03 -30.87 -16.79
N LEU A 653 -4.73 -29.58 -17.02
CA LEU A 653 -3.71 -29.15 -17.98
C LEU A 653 -2.29 -29.41 -17.50
N ARG A 654 -2.11 -29.58 -16.16
CA ARG A 654 -0.82 -29.86 -15.53
C ARG A 654 0.27 -28.93 -16.05
N PRO A 655 0.28 -27.64 -15.68
CA PRO A 655 1.32 -26.70 -16.10
C PRO A 655 2.72 -27.14 -15.65
N LEU A 656 2.78 -27.88 -14.53
CA LEU A 656 4.00 -28.49 -14.02
C LEU A 656 4.12 -29.93 -14.53
N ASP A 657 5.31 -30.27 -15.05
CA ASP A 657 5.63 -31.63 -15.47
C ASP A 657 5.84 -32.56 -14.27
N THR A 658 5.76 -33.89 -14.49
CA THR A 658 5.92 -34.88 -13.42
C THR A 658 7.23 -34.71 -12.65
N ALA A 659 8.35 -34.50 -13.36
CA ALA A 659 9.64 -34.26 -12.75
C ALA A 659 9.72 -32.94 -11.96
N GLU A 660 8.98 -31.91 -12.36
CA GLU A 660 8.86 -30.64 -11.64
C GLU A 660 8.03 -30.80 -10.35
N MET A 661 6.96 -31.59 -10.43
CA MET A 661 6.13 -31.94 -9.28
C MET A 661 6.85 -32.79 -8.24
N GLU A 662 7.66 -33.76 -8.66
CA GLU A 662 8.48 -34.56 -7.75
C GLU A 662 9.50 -33.72 -6.98
N ARG A 663 10.05 -32.67 -7.57
CA ARG A 663 10.92 -31.70 -6.88
C ARG A 663 10.19 -30.87 -5.84
N LEU A 664 8.91 -30.63 -6.01
CA LEU A 664 8.06 -29.90 -5.06
C LEU A 664 7.48 -30.85 -3.99
N ALA A 665 7.50 -32.15 -4.22
CA ALA A 665 6.91 -33.16 -3.33
C ALA A 665 7.32 -33.03 -1.85
N PRO A 666 8.60 -32.74 -1.51
CA PRO A 666 9.01 -32.57 -0.12
C PRO A 666 8.34 -31.37 0.59
N LEU A 667 7.92 -30.36 -0.18
CA LEU A 667 7.28 -29.15 0.34
C LEU A 667 5.75 -29.29 0.46
N LEU A 668 5.17 -30.33 -0.14
CA LEU A 668 3.71 -30.51 -0.17
C LEU A 668 3.25 -31.36 1.05
N PRO A 669 2.14 -30.96 1.70
CA PRO A 669 1.51 -31.78 2.71
C PRO A 669 1.14 -33.18 2.18
N GLU A 670 1.21 -34.20 3.01
CA GLU A 670 0.99 -35.59 2.60
C GLU A 670 -0.37 -35.81 1.91
N ARG A 671 -1.41 -35.13 2.36
CA ARG A 671 -2.77 -35.19 1.74
C ARG A 671 -2.74 -34.66 0.31
N VAL A 672 -2.01 -33.58 0.05
CA VAL A 672 -1.87 -32.97 -1.29
C VAL A 672 -1.04 -33.89 -2.20
N ARG A 673 0.04 -34.47 -1.70
CA ARG A 673 0.86 -35.44 -2.45
C ARG A 673 0.06 -36.65 -2.89
N ARG A 674 -0.76 -37.20 -2.01
CA ARG A 674 -1.67 -38.33 -2.34
C ARG A 674 -2.68 -37.95 -3.42
N LEU A 675 -3.26 -36.76 -3.32
CA LEU A 675 -4.24 -36.25 -4.30
C LEU A 675 -3.61 -36.02 -5.68
N LEU A 676 -2.38 -35.54 -5.71
CA LEU A 676 -1.63 -35.28 -6.95
C LEU A 676 -0.89 -36.52 -7.48
N LYS A 677 -0.90 -37.64 -6.73
CA LYS A 677 -0.19 -38.90 -7.04
C LYS A 677 1.32 -38.69 -7.28
N VAL A 678 1.95 -37.86 -6.45
CA VAL A 678 3.38 -37.51 -6.54
C VAL A 678 4.16 -38.34 -5.51
N SER A 679 5.16 -39.09 -5.96
CA SER A 679 6.10 -39.82 -5.13
C SER A 679 7.20 -38.90 -4.59
N LEU A 680 7.75 -39.22 -3.41
CA LEU A 680 8.99 -38.57 -2.96
C LEU A 680 10.16 -39.04 -3.86
N PRO A 681 11.10 -38.14 -4.19
CA PRO A 681 12.33 -38.56 -4.85
C PRO A 681 13.04 -39.62 -3.97
N PRO A 682 13.67 -40.65 -4.56
CA PRO A 682 14.42 -41.63 -3.80
C PRO A 682 15.47 -40.91 -2.96
N ASP A 683 15.61 -41.35 -1.68
CA ASP A 683 16.66 -40.84 -0.79
C ASP A 683 18.01 -40.90 -1.53
N PRO A 684 18.82 -39.82 -1.49
CA PRO A 684 20.15 -39.87 -2.02
C PRO A 684 20.88 -41.04 -1.29
N LEU A 685 21.33 -42.01 -2.08
CA LEU A 685 22.13 -43.14 -1.54
C LEU A 685 23.20 -42.55 -0.60
N PRO A 686 23.36 -43.11 0.60
CA PRO A 686 24.43 -42.66 1.49
C PRO A 686 25.74 -42.74 0.70
N THR A 687 26.34 -41.59 0.49
CA THR A 687 27.68 -41.49 -0.11
C THR A 687 28.57 -42.39 0.76
N ALA A 688 29.03 -43.48 0.17
CA ALA A 688 30.01 -44.37 0.82
C ALA A 688 31.17 -43.47 1.25
N GLN A 689 31.27 -43.29 2.57
CA GLN A 689 32.46 -42.73 3.19
C GLN A 689 33.58 -43.72 2.93
N GLY A 690 34.41 -43.43 1.91
CA GLY A 690 35.69 -44.03 1.72
C GLY A 690 36.80 -43.08 2.21
#